data_1983343629617eccc0bf5bdf8e602a72
#
_entry.id   1983343629617eccc0bf5bdf8e602a72
#
_cell.length_a   1.000
_cell.length_b   1.000
_cell.length_c   1.000
_cell.angle_alpha   90.00
_cell.angle_beta   90.00
_cell.angle_gamma   90.00
#
_symmetry.space_group_name_H-M   'P 1'
#
loop_
_entity.id
_entity.type
_entity.pdbx_description
1 polymer ?
#
loop_
_entity_poly.entity_id
_entity_poly.type
_entity_poly.pdbx_seq_one_letter_code
_entity_poly.pdbx_strand_id
1 'polypeptide(L)'
;MLAVLRRPANLYLLLTYLALSAVPFVPMLAGKPLGRPWHVLGVEFVAWVAAWAIFKRPAWFHWLLIPAFLALPAEVYLYTYYGQGISTHHLGIIAETSPKEAMEFLGSTVYLMLGAMLTVLTWMVTSFVTARRTRDLDWNDSSRWVALAALALGAGVWAWGYEFGIAAKPVAPVAAALKKVAAVHLVKAEGKLSVAPSASSAPAAKGVAQASISKADRAVPGVGLTGLKWAPLPRVGRLPVEFDAFANSWPFGLVSRSYDFYKERKHLAALGARNRNFTFHARQARPDAKAEVVVMVIGESSRYDRWSLNGYERETNPLLGKEANLVALSDVITSVSATRLSVPVMISRKPATHSLKEGFAEKSFLTAYKEAGFKTFWLSNQISFGEYDTPVSVFAKEADVIQFLNLGGFTDNSNFDQILLAPLRSAIADQAPKKLVVLHSLGSHWNYSHRYPKQFDRWKPSLYGVDKPAYTNISIKPQLNNSYDSTILYTDWFLANVIGMLKQGDQRTALMYVADHGQTLYDNTCDLAFHGHNTQFEFHVPAFVWYSDLYAARHPLKVAQLRQQRKARLSTENVFHTLLDLGDIRYPGEKLEWSFMHPQFKEHKRYVDSYGWTNYDNATVRGDCREIIDKGKPLKQEK
;
A
#
# COMPACT_ATOMS: atom_id res chain seq x y z
N MET A 1 -45.64 -21.29 7.96
CA MET A 1 -44.28 -20.83 7.69
C MET A 1 -43.46 -21.83 6.87
N LEU A 2 -43.23 -23.06 7.31
CA LEU A 2 -42.41 -24.06 6.58
C LEU A 2 -42.93 -24.39 5.17
N ALA A 3 -44.27 -24.44 4.95
CA ALA A 3 -44.85 -24.70 3.63
C ALA A 3 -44.59 -23.53 2.64
N VAL A 4 -44.53 -22.29 3.11
CA VAL A 4 -44.22 -21.11 2.30
C VAL A 4 -42.74 -21.12 1.91
N LEU A 5 -41.84 -21.49 2.83
CA LEU A 5 -40.43 -21.57 2.57
C LEU A 5 -40.06 -22.67 1.55
N ARG A 6 -40.86 -23.76 1.48
CA ARG A 6 -40.64 -24.87 0.55
C ARG A 6 -41.10 -24.61 -0.88
N ARG A 7 -41.81 -23.49 -1.16
CA ARG A 7 -42.17 -23.14 -2.55
C ARG A 7 -40.88 -22.86 -3.36
N PRO A 8 -40.76 -23.41 -4.57
CA PRO A 8 -39.50 -23.31 -5.35
C PRO A 8 -39.00 -21.88 -5.54
N ALA A 9 -39.91 -20.93 -5.82
CA ALA A 9 -39.57 -19.52 -5.99
C ALA A 9 -39.00 -18.88 -4.71
N ASN A 10 -39.59 -19.20 -3.54
CA ASN A 10 -39.14 -18.66 -2.27
C ASN A 10 -37.79 -19.27 -1.87
N LEU A 11 -37.64 -20.60 -2.06
CA LEU A 11 -36.40 -21.30 -1.81
C LEU A 11 -35.28 -20.74 -2.71
N TYR A 12 -35.56 -20.53 -3.98
CA TYR A 12 -34.61 -19.92 -4.93
C TYR A 12 -34.13 -18.53 -4.47
N LEU A 13 -35.04 -17.65 -4.02
CA LEU A 13 -34.66 -16.33 -3.51
C LEU A 13 -33.84 -16.43 -2.22
N LEU A 14 -34.25 -17.27 -1.28
CA LEU A 14 -33.52 -17.44 -0.03
C LEU A 14 -32.13 -18.02 -0.25
N LEU A 15 -32.00 -19.00 -1.15
CA LEU A 15 -30.69 -19.53 -1.55
C LEU A 15 -29.84 -18.48 -2.28
N THR A 16 -30.46 -17.60 -3.09
CA THR A 16 -29.77 -16.46 -3.71
C THR A 16 -29.16 -15.53 -2.65
N TYR A 17 -29.94 -15.14 -1.64
CA TYR A 17 -29.45 -14.26 -0.57
C TYR A 17 -28.39 -14.94 0.30
N LEU A 18 -28.58 -16.22 0.61
CA LEU A 18 -27.59 -17.02 1.33
C LEU A 18 -26.29 -17.15 0.53
N ALA A 19 -26.37 -17.41 -0.78
CA ALA A 19 -25.19 -17.52 -1.64
C ALA A 19 -24.43 -16.18 -1.75
N LEU A 20 -25.14 -15.05 -1.83
CA LEU A 20 -24.50 -13.74 -1.75
C LEU A 20 -23.78 -13.54 -0.41
N SER A 21 -24.44 -13.85 0.72
CA SER A 21 -23.81 -13.75 2.05
C SER A 21 -22.66 -14.73 2.28
N ALA A 22 -22.56 -15.79 1.49
CA ALA A 22 -21.45 -16.73 1.56
C ALA A 22 -20.16 -16.24 0.87
N VAL A 23 -20.23 -15.18 0.04
CA VAL A 23 -19.10 -14.68 -0.72
C VAL A 23 -17.88 -14.31 0.15
N PRO A 24 -17.99 -13.61 1.29
CA PRO A 24 -16.85 -13.32 2.15
C PRO A 24 -16.16 -14.55 2.74
N PHE A 25 -16.81 -15.72 2.69
CA PHE A 25 -16.28 -17.00 3.21
C PHE A 25 -15.57 -17.83 2.13
N VAL A 26 -15.52 -17.38 0.89
CA VAL A 26 -14.79 -18.04 -0.21
C VAL A 26 -13.32 -18.32 0.14
N PRO A 27 -12.56 -17.42 0.79
CA PRO A 27 -11.18 -17.71 1.18
C PRO A 27 -11.04 -18.92 2.10
N MET A 28 -12.05 -19.19 2.95
CA MET A 28 -12.03 -20.35 3.84
C MET A 28 -12.11 -21.67 3.08
N LEU A 29 -12.79 -21.70 1.93
CA LEU A 29 -12.83 -22.87 1.04
C LEU A 29 -11.46 -23.15 0.39
N ALA A 30 -10.64 -22.10 0.24
CA ALA A 30 -9.27 -22.18 -0.24
C ALA A 30 -8.23 -22.30 0.90
N GLY A 31 -8.66 -22.65 2.12
CA GLY A 31 -7.76 -22.83 3.28
C GLY A 31 -7.22 -21.52 3.87
N LYS A 32 -7.68 -20.35 3.40
CA LYS A 32 -7.23 -19.05 3.91
C LYS A 32 -8.06 -18.62 5.11
N PRO A 33 -7.46 -18.11 6.20
CA PRO A 33 -8.21 -17.70 7.38
C PRO A 33 -9.01 -16.42 7.12
N LEU A 34 -10.27 -16.40 7.55
CA LEU A 34 -11.09 -15.19 7.60
C LEU A 34 -10.97 -14.56 9.00
N GLY A 35 -10.58 -13.27 9.06
CA GLY A 35 -10.58 -12.52 10.30
C GLY A 35 -12.02 -12.30 10.82
N ARG A 36 -12.33 -12.83 12.04
CA ARG A 36 -13.61 -12.60 12.74
C ARG A 36 -14.87 -13.03 11.97
N PRO A 37 -15.00 -14.28 11.51
CA PRO A 37 -16.12 -14.74 10.68
C PRO A 37 -17.49 -14.51 11.33
N TRP A 38 -17.61 -14.66 12.64
CA TRP A 38 -18.86 -14.46 13.37
C TRP A 38 -19.34 -13.00 13.38
N HIS A 39 -18.42 -12.03 13.32
CA HIS A 39 -18.80 -10.61 13.20
C HIS A 39 -19.35 -10.30 11.81
N VAL A 40 -18.75 -10.86 10.77
CA VAL A 40 -19.24 -10.71 9.39
C VAL A 40 -20.63 -11.30 9.27
N LEU A 41 -20.86 -12.54 9.75
CA LEU A 41 -22.18 -13.17 9.75
C LEU A 41 -23.23 -12.36 10.53
N GLY A 42 -22.86 -11.84 11.70
CA GLY A 42 -23.76 -11.03 12.53
C GLY A 42 -24.16 -9.73 11.83
N VAL A 43 -23.21 -9.05 11.20
CA VAL A 43 -23.47 -7.82 10.44
C VAL A 43 -24.35 -8.09 9.23
N GLU A 44 -24.08 -9.15 8.48
CA GLU A 44 -24.90 -9.52 7.32
C GLU A 44 -26.34 -9.86 7.73
N PHE A 45 -26.52 -10.63 8.80
CA PHE A 45 -27.84 -10.93 9.33
C PHE A 45 -28.61 -9.66 9.66
N VAL A 46 -27.97 -8.72 10.39
CA VAL A 46 -28.60 -7.42 10.72
C VAL A 46 -28.92 -6.63 9.45
N ALA A 47 -28.04 -6.61 8.45
CA ALA A 47 -28.24 -5.90 7.20
C ALA A 47 -29.43 -6.49 6.40
N TRP A 48 -29.56 -7.81 6.33
CA TRP A 48 -30.72 -8.44 5.70
C TRP A 48 -32.02 -8.16 6.45
N VAL A 49 -32.03 -8.25 7.78
CA VAL A 49 -33.18 -7.88 8.60
C VAL A 49 -33.56 -6.42 8.34
N ALA A 50 -32.58 -5.52 8.27
CA ALA A 50 -32.81 -4.12 7.97
C ALA A 50 -33.41 -3.92 6.56
N ALA A 51 -32.86 -4.60 5.53
CA ALA A 51 -33.39 -4.54 4.17
C ALA A 51 -34.84 -5.00 4.10
N TRP A 52 -35.17 -6.15 4.73
CA TRP A 52 -36.54 -6.62 4.77
C TRP A 52 -37.48 -5.72 5.60
N ALA A 53 -37.01 -5.26 6.77
CA ALA A 53 -37.81 -4.40 7.62
C ALA A 53 -38.12 -3.04 6.97
N ILE A 54 -37.14 -2.44 6.28
CA ILE A 54 -37.29 -1.13 5.61
C ILE A 54 -38.17 -1.27 4.36
N PHE A 55 -37.80 -2.19 3.47
CA PHE A 55 -38.43 -2.30 2.15
C PHE A 55 -39.65 -3.22 2.12
N LYS A 56 -39.93 -3.95 3.19
CA LYS A 56 -41.08 -4.84 3.34
C LYS A 56 -41.06 -6.10 2.48
N ARG A 57 -40.56 -6.02 1.24
CA ARG A 57 -40.64 -7.10 0.24
C ARG A 57 -39.37 -7.19 -0.61
N PRO A 58 -38.97 -8.39 -1.03
CA PRO A 58 -37.80 -8.61 -1.90
C PRO A 58 -37.82 -7.76 -3.16
N ALA A 59 -38.97 -7.64 -3.83
CA ALA A 59 -39.11 -6.86 -5.05
C ALA A 59 -38.67 -5.39 -4.93
N TRP A 60 -38.70 -4.82 -3.72
CA TRP A 60 -38.38 -3.42 -3.49
C TRP A 60 -36.91 -3.18 -3.10
N PHE A 61 -36.19 -4.18 -2.60
CA PHE A 61 -34.78 -4.03 -2.30
C PHE A 61 -33.85 -4.79 -3.26
N HIS A 62 -34.39 -5.71 -4.07
CA HIS A 62 -33.56 -6.56 -4.95
C HIS A 62 -32.74 -5.76 -5.96
N TRP A 63 -33.24 -4.61 -6.41
CA TRP A 63 -32.51 -3.72 -7.30
C TRP A 63 -31.25 -3.11 -6.64
N LEU A 64 -31.22 -2.98 -5.31
CA LEU A 64 -30.04 -2.53 -4.57
C LEU A 64 -28.87 -3.53 -4.66
N LEU A 65 -29.16 -4.78 -5.03
CA LEU A 65 -28.14 -5.83 -5.18
C LEU A 65 -27.48 -5.80 -6.56
N ILE A 66 -27.97 -5.01 -7.51
CA ILE A 66 -27.41 -4.94 -8.89
C ILE A 66 -25.91 -4.63 -8.87
N PRO A 67 -25.41 -3.62 -8.15
CA PRO A 67 -23.96 -3.36 -8.09
C PRO A 67 -23.16 -4.55 -7.56
N ALA A 68 -23.71 -5.25 -6.56
CA ALA A 68 -23.06 -6.42 -6.00
C ALA A 68 -23.01 -7.60 -6.99
N PHE A 69 -24.09 -7.86 -7.74
CA PHE A 69 -24.05 -8.86 -8.82
C PHE A 69 -23.02 -8.50 -9.90
N LEU A 70 -22.97 -7.26 -10.34
CA LEU A 70 -22.01 -6.81 -11.35
C LEU A 70 -20.55 -6.94 -10.88
N ALA A 71 -20.30 -6.69 -9.60
CA ALA A 71 -18.97 -6.79 -9.02
C ALA A 71 -18.62 -8.23 -8.55
N LEU A 72 -19.58 -9.15 -8.51
CA LEU A 72 -19.42 -10.50 -7.96
C LEU A 72 -18.27 -11.30 -8.59
N PRO A 73 -18.11 -11.36 -9.92
CA PRO A 73 -16.99 -12.09 -10.51
C PRO A 73 -15.62 -11.56 -10.06
N ALA A 74 -15.48 -10.23 -9.98
CA ALA A 74 -14.24 -9.60 -9.51
C ALA A 74 -14.02 -9.84 -8.01
N GLU A 75 -15.08 -9.76 -7.19
CA GLU A 75 -15.00 -10.04 -5.74
C GLU A 75 -14.54 -11.48 -5.48
N VAL A 76 -15.16 -12.47 -6.15
CA VAL A 76 -14.78 -13.89 -6.02
C VAL A 76 -13.37 -14.13 -6.53
N TYR A 77 -12.98 -13.52 -7.64
CA TYR A 77 -11.62 -13.58 -8.17
C TYR A 77 -10.60 -13.11 -7.13
N LEU A 78 -10.83 -11.93 -6.54
CA LEU A 78 -9.94 -11.36 -5.53
C LEU A 78 -9.89 -12.21 -4.26
N TYR A 79 -11.01 -12.73 -3.79
CA TYR A 79 -11.03 -13.65 -2.66
C TYR A 79 -10.26 -14.95 -2.94
N THR A 80 -10.36 -15.48 -4.14
CA THR A 80 -9.68 -16.72 -4.51
C THR A 80 -8.17 -16.53 -4.60
N TYR A 81 -7.69 -15.49 -5.28
CA TYR A 81 -6.27 -15.27 -5.52
C TYR A 81 -5.58 -14.48 -4.40
N TYR A 82 -6.22 -13.45 -3.86
CA TYR A 82 -5.61 -12.53 -2.89
C TYR A 82 -6.12 -12.72 -1.46
N GLY A 83 -7.15 -13.52 -1.24
CA GLY A 83 -7.73 -13.76 0.08
C GLY A 83 -8.50 -12.57 0.66
N GLN A 84 -8.74 -11.52 -0.13
CA GLN A 84 -9.44 -10.30 0.27
C GLN A 84 -10.41 -9.86 -0.82
N GLY A 85 -11.51 -9.19 -0.43
CA GLY A 85 -12.47 -8.64 -1.38
C GLY A 85 -12.00 -7.33 -2.02
N ILE A 86 -12.85 -6.75 -2.89
CA ILE A 86 -12.61 -5.45 -3.51
C ILE A 86 -12.39 -4.41 -2.42
N SER A 87 -11.20 -3.84 -2.32
CA SER A 87 -10.84 -2.73 -1.42
C SER A 87 -10.96 -1.38 -2.13
N THR A 88 -10.76 -0.27 -1.40
CA THR A 88 -10.64 1.06 -2.01
C THR A 88 -9.48 1.12 -3.01
N HIS A 89 -8.40 0.38 -2.76
CA HIS A 89 -7.27 0.24 -3.68
C HIS A 89 -7.69 -0.45 -4.98
N HIS A 90 -8.40 -1.59 -4.89
CA HIS A 90 -8.90 -2.29 -6.09
C HIS A 90 -9.91 -1.44 -6.88
N LEU A 91 -10.78 -0.68 -6.19
CA LEU A 91 -11.67 0.28 -6.87
C LEU A 91 -10.87 1.37 -7.60
N GLY A 92 -9.76 1.79 -7.02
CA GLY A 92 -8.81 2.71 -7.66
C GLY A 92 -8.22 2.11 -8.93
N ILE A 93 -7.71 0.89 -8.87
CA ILE A 93 -7.18 0.18 -10.05
C ILE A 93 -8.27 0.05 -11.11
N ILE A 94 -9.46 -0.45 -10.76
CA ILE A 94 -10.57 -0.63 -11.72
C ILE A 94 -10.95 0.70 -12.41
N ALA A 95 -10.97 1.80 -11.65
CA ALA A 95 -11.31 3.12 -12.20
C ALA A 95 -10.20 3.70 -13.11
N GLU A 96 -8.97 3.26 -12.96
CA GLU A 96 -7.79 3.75 -13.66
C GLU A 96 -7.40 2.84 -14.84
N THR A 97 -7.85 1.58 -14.87
CA THR A 97 -7.49 0.58 -15.89
C THR A 97 -8.38 0.71 -17.13
N SER A 98 -7.77 0.77 -18.32
CA SER A 98 -8.52 0.73 -19.58
C SER A 98 -9.05 -0.68 -19.89
N PRO A 99 -10.13 -0.83 -20.69
CA PRO A 99 -10.63 -2.14 -21.08
C PRO A 99 -9.58 -3.02 -21.78
N LYS A 100 -8.70 -2.42 -22.60
CA LYS A 100 -7.62 -3.13 -23.28
C LYS A 100 -6.61 -3.67 -22.27
N GLU A 101 -6.19 -2.84 -21.34
CA GLU A 101 -5.28 -3.22 -20.26
C GLU A 101 -5.86 -4.33 -19.37
N ALA A 102 -7.16 -4.21 -19.00
CA ALA A 102 -7.84 -5.26 -18.23
C ALA A 102 -7.83 -6.62 -19.00
N MET A 103 -8.06 -6.60 -20.32
CA MET A 103 -8.00 -7.80 -21.14
C MET A 103 -6.60 -8.40 -21.22
N GLU A 104 -5.57 -7.58 -21.34
CA GLU A 104 -4.17 -8.05 -21.37
C GLU A 104 -3.71 -8.57 -20.01
N PHE A 105 -4.10 -7.89 -18.92
CA PHE A 105 -3.82 -8.32 -17.55
C PHE A 105 -4.43 -9.69 -17.24
N LEU A 106 -5.69 -9.88 -17.61
CA LEU A 106 -6.39 -11.15 -17.40
C LEU A 106 -5.91 -12.26 -18.34
N GLY A 107 -5.34 -11.91 -19.50
CA GLY A 107 -4.90 -12.88 -20.50
C GLY A 107 -6.02 -13.84 -20.91
N SER A 108 -5.76 -15.15 -20.90
CA SER A 108 -6.78 -16.18 -21.19
C SER A 108 -7.89 -16.26 -20.14
N THR A 109 -7.66 -15.77 -18.92
CA THR A 109 -8.65 -15.74 -17.83
C THR A 109 -9.84 -14.83 -18.18
N VAL A 110 -9.69 -13.90 -19.13
CA VAL A 110 -10.77 -13.02 -19.58
C VAL A 110 -12.00 -13.80 -20.05
N TYR A 111 -11.81 -14.93 -20.75
CA TYR A 111 -12.94 -15.74 -21.23
C TYR A 111 -13.69 -16.40 -20.07
N LEU A 112 -12.98 -16.86 -19.05
CA LEU A 112 -13.58 -17.39 -17.83
C LEU A 112 -14.38 -16.29 -17.10
N MET A 113 -13.81 -15.09 -17.00
CA MET A 113 -14.49 -13.94 -16.37
C MET A 113 -15.73 -13.50 -17.14
N LEU A 114 -15.69 -13.51 -18.48
CA LEU A 114 -16.87 -13.21 -19.31
C LEU A 114 -17.95 -14.28 -19.15
N GLY A 115 -17.59 -15.57 -19.11
CA GLY A 115 -18.53 -16.66 -18.85
C GLY A 115 -19.16 -16.56 -17.46
N ALA A 116 -18.36 -16.26 -16.44
CA ALA A 116 -18.83 -16.01 -15.08
C ALA A 116 -19.78 -14.81 -15.03
N MET A 117 -19.45 -13.71 -15.71
CA MET A 117 -20.30 -12.52 -15.78
C MET A 117 -21.67 -12.84 -16.44
N LEU A 118 -21.67 -13.58 -17.56
CA LEU A 118 -22.92 -13.98 -18.21
C LEU A 118 -23.80 -14.85 -17.30
N THR A 119 -23.18 -15.77 -16.57
CA THR A 119 -23.88 -16.62 -15.59
C THR A 119 -24.47 -15.77 -14.46
N VAL A 120 -23.70 -14.84 -13.91
CA VAL A 120 -24.15 -13.94 -12.85
C VAL A 120 -25.26 -13.00 -13.34
N LEU A 121 -25.17 -12.47 -14.56
CA LEU A 121 -26.24 -11.64 -15.16
C LEU A 121 -27.53 -12.43 -15.33
N THR A 122 -27.44 -13.68 -15.78
CA THR A 122 -28.60 -14.58 -15.89
C THR A 122 -29.22 -14.83 -14.51
N TRP A 123 -28.38 -15.10 -13.49
CA TRP A 123 -28.82 -15.28 -12.12
C TRP A 123 -29.48 -14.00 -11.56
N MET A 124 -28.87 -12.84 -11.79
CA MET A 124 -29.43 -11.53 -11.40
C MET A 124 -30.81 -11.31 -12.00
N VAL A 125 -30.96 -11.52 -13.33
CA VAL A 125 -32.25 -11.30 -14.02
C VAL A 125 -33.32 -12.28 -13.52
N THR A 126 -32.99 -13.58 -13.41
CA THR A 126 -33.94 -14.59 -12.96
C THR A 126 -34.36 -14.38 -11.50
N SER A 127 -33.42 -14.03 -10.62
CA SER A 127 -33.74 -13.72 -9.22
C SER A 127 -34.55 -12.43 -9.08
N PHE A 128 -34.26 -11.40 -9.89
CA PHE A 128 -35.03 -10.16 -9.91
C PHE A 128 -36.48 -10.39 -10.41
N VAL A 129 -36.65 -11.13 -11.49
CA VAL A 129 -38.02 -11.49 -12.00
C VAL A 129 -38.78 -12.33 -10.97
N THR A 130 -38.11 -13.28 -10.31
CA THR A 130 -38.72 -14.09 -9.26
C THR A 130 -39.12 -13.23 -8.06
N ALA A 131 -38.26 -12.31 -7.62
CA ALA A 131 -38.55 -11.39 -6.51
C ALA A 131 -39.76 -10.50 -6.82
N ARG A 132 -39.95 -10.07 -8.08
CA ARG A 132 -41.11 -9.26 -8.49
C ARG A 132 -42.39 -10.05 -8.50
N ARG A 133 -42.34 -11.33 -8.88
CA ARG A 133 -43.54 -12.20 -8.99
C ARG A 133 -43.97 -12.77 -7.65
N THR A 134 -43.06 -12.98 -6.70
CA THR A 134 -43.28 -13.62 -5.41
C THR A 134 -43.67 -12.59 -4.35
N ARG A 135 -44.78 -12.84 -3.64
CA ARG A 135 -45.26 -12.03 -2.51
C ARG A 135 -45.24 -12.76 -1.17
N ASP A 136 -44.93 -14.05 -1.18
CA ASP A 136 -44.93 -14.90 -0.01
C ASP A 136 -43.89 -14.53 1.04
N LEU A 137 -42.83 -13.82 0.59
CA LEU A 137 -41.75 -13.33 1.44
C LEU A 137 -41.92 -11.87 1.87
N ASP A 138 -43.11 -11.28 1.61
CA ASP A 138 -43.44 -9.94 2.08
C ASP A 138 -43.61 -9.96 3.61
N TRP A 139 -42.93 -9.06 4.31
CA TRP A 139 -43.02 -8.94 5.77
C TRP A 139 -44.22 -8.05 6.15
N ASN A 140 -45.40 -8.65 6.29
CA ASN A 140 -46.66 -7.95 6.46
C ASN A 140 -47.15 -7.87 7.92
N ASP A 141 -46.57 -8.65 8.84
CA ASP A 141 -47.01 -8.72 10.23
C ASP A 141 -46.40 -7.62 11.13
N SER A 142 -46.92 -7.50 12.36
CA SER A 142 -46.53 -6.49 13.33
C SER A 142 -45.06 -6.65 13.82
N SER A 143 -44.46 -7.83 13.68
CA SER A 143 -43.07 -8.08 14.06
C SER A 143 -42.09 -7.20 13.28
N ARG A 144 -42.48 -6.77 12.06
CA ARG A 144 -41.71 -5.80 11.27
C ARG A 144 -41.48 -4.48 12.00
N TRP A 145 -42.54 -3.97 12.68
CA TRP A 145 -42.43 -2.71 13.42
C TRP A 145 -41.53 -2.86 14.65
N VAL A 146 -41.57 -4.03 15.31
CA VAL A 146 -40.63 -4.36 16.40
C VAL A 146 -39.22 -4.38 15.88
N ALA A 147 -38.95 -5.00 14.72
CA ALA A 147 -37.62 -5.03 14.11
C ALA A 147 -37.16 -3.61 13.74
N LEU A 148 -38.02 -2.77 13.15
CA LEU A 148 -37.70 -1.38 12.83
C LEU A 148 -37.38 -0.56 14.09
N ALA A 149 -38.14 -0.73 15.17
CA ALA A 149 -37.85 -0.07 16.44
C ALA A 149 -36.53 -0.51 17.04
N ALA A 150 -36.24 -1.83 17.01
CA ALA A 150 -34.95 -2.38 17.47
C ALA A 150 -33.77 -1.86 16.63
N LEU A 151 -33.91 -1.80 15.32
CA LEU A 151 -32.90 -1.24 14.42
C LEU A 151 -32.68 0.25 14.66
N ALA A 152 -33.77 1.03 14.84
CA ALA A 152 -33.68 2.46 15.13
C ALA A 152 -33.01 2.70 16.49
N LEU A 153 -33.37 1.92 17.52
CA LEU A 153 -32.72 1.97 18.82
C LEU A 153 -31.22 1.61 18.70
N GLY A 154 -30.90 0.52 17.99
CA GLY A 154 -29.53 0.10 17.74
C GLY A 154 -28.71 1.16 17.01
N ALA A 155 -29.28 1.77 15.96
CA ALA A 155 -28.65 2.87 15.23
C ALA A 155 -28.48 4.11 16.12
N GLY A 156 -29.45 4.41 16.97
CA GLY A 156 -29.37 5.51 17.95
C GLY A 156 -28.25 5.29 18.97
N VAL A 157 -28.15 4.09 19.52
CA VAL A 157 -27.08 3.71 20.47
C VAL A 157 -25.70 3.77 19.78
N TRP A 158 -25.62 3.31 18.54
CA TRP A 158 -24.38 3.35 17.76
C TRP A 158 -23.94 4.79 17.45
N ALA A 159 -24.90 5.63 16.97
CA ALA A 159 -24.65 7.05 16.68
C ALA A 159 -24.23 7.81 17.94
N TRP A 160 -24.88 7.52 19.08
CA TRP A 160 -24.51 8.06 20.37
C TRP A 160 -23.07 7.69 20.76
N GLY A 161 -22.71 6.41 20.63
CA GLY A 161 -21.36 5.94 20.92
C GLY A 161 -20.31 6.60 20.02
N TYR A 162 -20.65 6.89 18.77
CA TYR A 162 -19.76 7.57 17.83
C TYR A 162 -19.58 9.05 18.18
N GLU A 163 -20.65 9.77 18.50
CA GLU A 163 -20.63 11.22 18.79
C GLU A 163 -20.01 11.52 20.16
N PHE A 164 -20.37 10.75 21.20
CA PHE A 164 -19.97 11.03 22.57
C PHE A 164 -18.81 10.14 23.09
N GLY A 165 -18.26 9.31 22.24
CA GLY A 165 -17.14 8.45 22.57
C GLY A 165 -17.52 7.34 23.56
N ILE A 166 -17.79 6.16 23.07
CA ILE A 166 -17.68 4.96 23.93
C ILE A 166 -16.19 4.89 24.27
N ALA A 167 -15.84 5.21 25.53
CA ALA A 167 -14.46 5.22 25.97
C ALA A 167 -13.78 3.93 25.51
N ALA A 168 -12.79 4.03 24.63
CA ALA A 168 -11.93 2.91 24.28
C ALA A 168 -11.48 2.27 25.60
N LYS A 169 -11.44 0.91 25.68
CA LYS A 169 -10.79 0.26 26.82
C LYS A 169 -9.51 1.04 27.09
N PRO A 170 -9.27 1.55 28.29
CA PRO A 170 -7.96 2.12 28.58
C PRO A 170 -6.98 0.98 28.29
N VAL A 171 -6.15 1.18 27.28
CA VAL A 171 -4.97 0.34 27.08
C VAL A 171 -4.26 0.45 28.42
N ALA A 172 -4.19 -0.66 29.16
CA ALA A 172 -3.52 -0.70 30.45
C ALA A 172 -2.16 -0.04 30.21
N PRO A 173 -1.82 1.03 30.92
CA PRO A 173 -0.60 1.77 30.62
C PRO A 173 0.53 0.75 30.66
N VAL A 174 1.38 0.75 29.65
CA VAL A 174 2.54 -0.15 29.52
C VAL A 174 3.35 -0.19 30.82
N ALA A 175 3.29 0.89 31.62
CA ALA A 175 3.80 0.97 32.98
C ALA A 175 3.19 -0.03 33.98
N ALA A 176 1.94 -0.46 33.83
CA ALA A 176 1.33 -1.46 34.71
C ALA A 176 1.74 -2.91 34.31
N ALA A 177 1.98 -3.13 33.01
CA ALA A 177 2.54 -4.39 32.53
C ALA A 177 4.03 -4.51 32.90
N LEU A 178 4.79 -3.42 32.83
CA LEU A 178 6.19 -3.36 33.27
C LEU A 178 6.35 -3.52 34.77
N LYS A 179 5.42 -2.98 35.60
CA LYS A 179 5.42 -3.24 37.05
C LYS A 179 5.12 -4.70 37.40
N LYS A 180 4.26 -5.39 36.64
CA LYS A 180 4.02 -6.82 36.82
C LYS A 180 5.23 -7.69 36.42
N VAL A 181 5.92 -7.33 35.35
CA VAL A 181 7.14 -8.03 34.91
C VAL A 181 8.30 -7.75 35.86
N ALA A 182 8.45 -6.51 36.37
CA ALA A 182 9.46 -6.17 37.37
C ALA A 182 9.19 -6.85 38.70
N ALA A 183 7.94 -6.98 39.15
CA ALA A 183 7.58 -7.70 40.38
C ALA A 183 7.86 -9.20 40.27
N VAL A 184 7.66 -9.82 39.11
CA VAL A 184 7.98 -11.23 38.86
C VAL A 184 9.49 -11.49 38.79
N HIS A 185 10.30 -10.51 38.39
CA HIS A 185 11.77 -10.62 38.40
C HIS A 185 12.39 -10.33 39.77
N LEU A 186 11.77 -9.49 40.60
CA LEU A 186 12.22 -9.23 41.99
C LEU A 186 12.00 -10.41 42.91
N VAL A 187 10.93 -11.20 42.73
CA VAL A 187 10.70 -12.40 43.51
C VAL A 187 11.65 -13.58 43.17
N LYS A 188 12.36 -13.50 42.03
CA LYS A 188 13.38 -14.48 41.62
C LYS A 188 14.82 -14.08 41.97
N ALA A 189 15.06 -12.89 42.50
CA ALA A 189 16.38 -12.35 42.77
C ALA A 189 16.75 -12.30 44.29
N GLU A 190 15.85 -12.72 45.18
CA GLU A 190 16.16 -12.83 46.63
C GLU A 190 16.80 -14.16 46.96
N GLY A 191 17.96 -14.41 46.36
CA GLY A 191 18.80 -15.55 46.69
C GLY A 191 20.28 -15.18 46.49
N LYS A 192 20.89 -14.60 47.55
CA LYS A 192 22.34 -14.40 47.75
C LYS A 192 23.01 -13.29 46.90
N LEU A 193 23.40 -12.19 47.52
CA LEU A 193 24.79 -11.89 47.80
C LEU A 193 24.92 -10.55 48.59
N SER A 194 25.66 -10.61 49.67
CA SER A 194 26.21 -9.51 50.44
C SER A 194 27.36 -8.87 49.68
N VAL A 195 27.53 -7.55 49.75
CA VAL A 195 28.75 -6.77 50.05
C VAL A 195 28.49 -5.30 50.00
N ALA A 196 29.10 -4.59 50.89
CA ALA A 196 28.93 -3.25 51.41
C ALA A 196 29.52 -2.10 50.54
N PRO A 197 29.49 -0.85 50.98
CA PRO A 197 29.19 0.32 50.17
C PRO A 197 30.42 1.20 49.86
N SER A 198 30.30 2.02 48.83
CA SER A 198 31.11 3.24 48.78
C SER A 198 30.27 4.42 48.26
N ALA A 199 30.33 5.45 49.02
CA ALA A 199 29.64 6.73 48.83
C ALA A 199 30.32 7.61 47.76
N SER A 200 29.55 8.33 46.97
CA SER A 200 29.91 9.70 46.52
C SER A 200 28.69 10.44 45.99
N SER A 201 28.29 11.39 46.75
CA SER A 201 27.70 12.73 46.53
C SER A 201 27.05 13.12 45.19
N ALA A 202 25.84 13.64 45.34
CA ALA A 202 24.96 14.36 44.42
C ALA A 202 25.55 15.69 43.88
N PRO A 203 24.89 16.39 42.93
CA PRO A 203 23.73 17.18 43.34
C PRO A 203 22.53 17.19 42.37
N ALA A 204 21.41 17.62 42.93
CA ALA A 204 20.09 17.77 42.34
C ALA A 204 20.04 18.79 41.21
N ALA A 205 19.30 18.45 40.12
CA ALA A 205 18.72 19.43 39.22
C ALA A 205 17.21 19.25 39.16
N LYS A 206 16.53 20.32 39.52
CA LYS A 206 15.08 20.50 39.50
C LYS A 206 14.55 20.63 38.08
N GLY A 207 13.36 20.12 37.85
CA GLY A 207 12.39 20.71 36.94
C GLY A 207 12.40 20.15 35.51
N VAL A 208 11.62 19.11 35.28
CA VAL A 208 11.07 18.85 33.95
C VAL A 208 9.57 19.03 34.03
N ALA A 209 9.12 20.10 33.36
CA ALA A 209 7.72 20.43 33.20
C ALA A 209 6.97 19.28 32.52
N GLN A 210 5.88 18.84 33.12
CA GLN A 210 4.87 18.04 32.50
C GLN A 210 4.26 18.83 31.33
N ALA A 211 4.58 18.47 30.11
CA ALA A 211 3.82 18.90 28.95
C ALA A 211 2.47 18.18 28.97
N SER A 212 1.45 18.88 29.35
CA SER A 212 0.05 18.51 29.19
C SER A 212 -0.24 18.41 27.70
N ILE A 213 -0.51 17.20 27.20
CA ILE A 213 -1.08 16.99 25.87
C ILE A 213 -2.51 17.54 25.90
N SER A 214 -2.70 18.71 25.31
CA SER A 214 -3.99 19.34 25.17
C SER A 214 -4.90 18.47 24.28
N LYS A 215 -6.08 18.17 24.80
CA LYS A 215 -7.22 17.61 24.05
C LYS A 215 -7.83 18.69 23.16
N ALA A 216 -7.16 19.15 22.16
CA ALA A 216 -7.74 20.01 21.14
C ALA A 216 -7.20 19.55 19.80
N ASP A 217 -8.04 18.84 19.05
CA ASP A 217 -8.18 18.86 17.61
C ASP A 217 -8.90 17.59 17.12
N ARG A 218 -10.18 17.52 17.47
CA ARG A 218 -11.18 16.73 16.74
C ARG A 218 -12.50 17.48 16.73
N ALA A 219 -12.51 18.62 16.07
CA ALA A 219 -13.75 19.30 15.75
C ALA A 219 -13.97 19.24 14.24
N VAL A 220 -14.75 18.25 13.79
CA VAL A 220 -15.54 18.38 12.56
C VAL A 220 -16.74 19.25 12.95
N PRO A 221 -17.08 20.35 12.25
CA PRO A 221 -18.26 21.12 12.55
C PRO A 221 -19.51 20.35 12.13
N GLY A 222 -20.03 19.52 12.99
CA GLY A 222 -21.38 19.01 12.97
C GLY A 222 -22.26 19.93 13.80
N VAL A 223 -23.49 20.16 13.36
CA VAL A 223 -24.50 20.96 14.04
C VAL A 223 -24.63 20.46 15.49
N GLY A 224 -23.98 21.15 16.41
CA GLY A 224 -23.95 20.77 17.81
C GLY A 224 -25.29 21.05 18.48
N LEU A 225 -25.91 20.04 19.04
CA LEU A 225 -26.84 20.19 20.17
C LEU A 225 -26.01 20.53 21.41
N THR A 226 -25.49 21.76 21.45
CA THR A 226 -24.68 22.27 22.54
C THR A 226 -25.55 22.51 23.76
N GLY A 227 -25.33 21.74 24.81
CA GLY A 227 -25.86 22.05 26.14
C GLY A 227 -26.10 20.86 27.07
N LEU A 228 -26.25 19.65 26.62
CA LEU A 228 -26.46 18.48 27.49
C LEU A 228 -25.16 17.67 27.63
N LYS A 229 -24.58 17.67 28.82
CA LYS A 229 -23.53 16.72 29.21
C LYS A 229 -24.20 15.37 29.48
N TRP A 230 -24.25 14.51 28.47
CA TRP A 230 -24.79 13.18 28.62
C TRP A 230 -23.74 12.22 29.22
N ALA A 231 -24.17 11.36 30.13
CA ALA A 231 -23.30 10.38 30.71
C ALA A 231 -22.81 9.35 29.65
N PRO A 232 -21.54 8.91 29.68
CA PRO A 232 -21.08 7.85 28.77
C PRO A 232 -21.89 6.58 28.99
N LEU A 233 -22.28 5.91 27.90
CA LEU A 233 -23.03 4.65 27.97
C LEU A 233 -22.24 3.59 28.76
N PRO A 234 -22.91 2.82 29.62
CA PRO A 234 -22.28 1.74 30.35
C PRO A 234 -21.70 0.69 29.38
N ARG A 235 -20.68 -0.04 29.80
CA ARG A 235 -19.96 -1.04 28.96
C ARG A 235 -20.88 -2.08 28.29
N VAL A 236 -22.02 -2.41 28.90
CA VAL A 236 -23.08 -3.31 28.35
C VAL A 236 -23.78 -2.72 27.12
N GLY A 237 -23.75 -1.40 26.91
CA GLY A 237 -24.38 -0.73 25.77
C GLY A 237 -23.49 -0.64 24.53
N ARG A 238 -22.32 -1.30 24.51
CA ARG A 238 -21.43 -1.34 23.33
C ARG A 238 -21.98 -2.35 22.34
N LEU A 239 -22.56 -1.87 21.24
CA LEU A 239 -22.88 -2.73 20.13
C LEU A 239 -21.58 -3.23 19.47
N PRO A 240 -21.43 -4.54 19.22
CA PRO A 240 -20.23 -5.12 18.61
C PRO A 240 -20.13 -4.85 17.10
N VAL A 241 -20.81 -3.84 16.60
CA VAL A 241 -20.77 -3.47 15.17
C VAL A 241 -19.51 -2.65 14.92
N GLU A 242 -18.44 -3.33 14.58
CA GLU A 242 -17.26 -2.69 14.02
C GLU A 242 -17.56 -2.34 12.57
N PHE A 243 -17.31 -1.09 12.16
CA PHE A 243 -17.54 -0.62 10.79
C PHE A 243 -16.72 -1.42 9.77
N ASP A 244 -15.55 -1.90 10.16
CA ASP A 244 -14.71 -2.77 9.35
C ASP A 244 -15.38 -4.11 9.03
N ALA A 245 -16.14 -4.68 9.96
CA ALA A 245 -16.90 -5.91 9.72
C ALA A 245 -18.01 -5.69 8.68
N PHE A 246 -18.65 -4.49 8.67
CA PHE A 246 -19.62 -4.13 7.65
C PHE A 246 -18.97 -3.94 6.28
N ALA A 247 -17.82 -3.29 6.21
CA ALA A 247 -17.08 -3.13 4.96
C ALA A 247 -16.67 -4.48 4.34
N ASN A 248 -16.42 -5.50 5.17
CA ASN A 248 -16.06 -6.85 4.72
C ASN A 248 -17.27 -7.75 4.44
N SER A 249 -18.51 -7.29 4.67
CA SER A 249 -19.72 -8.04 4.34
C SER A 249 -20.05 -7.99 2.84
N TRP A 250 -20.87 -8.93 2.37
CA TRP A 250 -21.38 -8.96 1.01
C TRP A 250 -22.87 -9.34 1.00
N PRO A 251 -23.75 -8.64 0.29
CA PRO A 251 -23.47 -7.61 -0.74
C PRO A 251 -23.34 -6.17 -0.19
N PHE A 252 -23.62 -5.94 1.07
CA PHE A 252 -23.82 -4.60 1.63
C PHE A 252 -22.52 -3.82 1.82
N GLY A 253 -21.41 -4.48 2.11
CA GLY A 253 -20.10 -3.85 2.34
C GLY A 253 -19.55 -3.12 1.11
N LEU A 254 -19.95 -3.52 -0.11
CA LEU A 254 -19.54 -2.83 -1.33
C LEU A 254 -19.91 -1.34 -1.32
N VAL A 255 -21.10 -0.99 -0.76
CA VAL A 255 -21.53 0.42 -0.65
C VAL A 255 -20.59 1.21 0.25
N SER A 256 -20.20 0.64 1.40
CA SER A 256 -19.24 1.27 2.32
C SER A 256 -17.89 1.48 1.65
N ARG A 257 -17.36 0.45 0.99
CA ARG A 257 -16.06 0.51 0.28
C ARG A 257 -16.09 1.53 -0.86
N SER A 258 -17.18 1.61 -1.62
CA SER A 258 -17.37 2.61 -2.68
C SER A 258 -17.45 4.03 -2.12
N TYR A 259 -18.11 4.22 -0.97
CA TYR A 259 -18.17 5.51 -0.31
C TYR A 259 -16.79 5.94 0.24
N ASP A 260 -16.02 5.00 0.80
CA ASP A 260 -14.66 5.27 1.24
C ASP A 260 -13.74 5.61 0.07
N PHE A 261 -13.90 4.94 -1.07
CA PHE A 261 -13.20 5.30 -2.31
C PHE A 261 -13.55 6.71 -2.79
N TYR A 262 -14.85 7.06 -2.79
CA TYR A 262 -15.28 8.43 -3.11
C TYR A 262 -14.66 9.47 -2.19
N LYS A 263 -14.64 9.21 -0.88
CA LYS A 263 -13.96 10.09 0.10
C LYS A 263 -12.47 10.22 -0.20
N GLU A 264 -11.82 9.13 -0.55
CA GLU A 264 -10.40 9.14 -0.92
C GLU A 264 -10.15 10.03 -2.14
N ARG A 265 -10.94 9.87 -3.20
CA ARG A 265 -10.86 10.73 -4.39
C ARG A 265 -11.07 12.20 -4.07
N LYS A 266 -12.10 12.50 -3.28
CA LYS A 266 -12.36 13.87 -2.81
C LYS A 266 -11.22 14.42 -1.97
N HIS A 267 -10.62 13.59 -1.12
CA HIS A 267 -9.48 13.95 -0.30
C HIS A 267 -8.24 14.25 -1.16
N LEU A 268 -7.95 13.41 -2.15
CA LEU A 268 -6.83 13.63 -3.10
C LEU A 268 -7.02 14.91 -3.90
N ALA A 269 -8.21 15.14 -4.45
CA ALA A 269 -8.52 16.38 -5.16
C ALA A 269 -8.34 17.64 -4.28
N ALA A 270 -8.66 17.52 -2.99
CA ALA A 270 -8.49 18.62 -2.04
C ALA A 270 -7.06 18.74 -1.47
N LEU A 271 -6.21 17.73 -1.62
CA LEU A 271 -4.87 17.72 -1.02
C LEU A 271 -4.00 18.86 -1.55
N GLY A 272 -4.00 19.10 -2.86
CA GLY A 272 -3.28 20.21 -3.48
C GLY A 272 -3.72 21.61 -3.00
N ALA A 273 -4.98 21.75 -2.60
CA ALA A 273 -5.48 23.00 -2.00
C ALA A 273 -5.06 23.12 -0.53
N ARG A 274 -5.10 22.03 0.24
CA ARG A 274 -4.76 22.01 1.67
C ARG A 274 -3.27 22.23 1.92
N ASN A 275 -2.40 21.66 1.09
CA ASN A 275 -0.96 21.81 1.23
C ASN A 275 -0.40 23.01 0.45
N ARG A 276 -1.25 23.86 -0.17
CA ARG A 276 -0.82 25.00 -1.00
C ARG A 276 0.19 25.91 -0.27
N ASN A 277 -0.05 26.19 1.00
CA ASN A 277 0.78 27.06 1.81
C ASN A 277 1.85 26.29 2.60
N PHE A 278 1.97 24.96 2.39
CA PHE A 278 3.00 24.19 3.06
C PHE A 278 4.38 24.50 2.48
N THR A 279 5.34 24.76 3.35
CA THR A 279 6.74 24.96 3.01
C THR A 279 7.64 24.22 4.00
N PHE A 280 8.73 23.66 3.51
CA PHE A 280 9.77 23.08 4.35
C PHE A 280 10.69 24.16 4.92
N HIS A 281 10.74 25.38 4.33
CA HIS A 281 11.79 26.37 4.53
C HIS A 281 13.17 25.78 4.26
N ALA A 282 13.26 24.97 3.21
CA ALA A 282 14.45 24.21 2.88
C ALA A 282 15.50 25.09 2.19
N ARG A 283 16.76 24.80 2.50
CA ARG A 283 17.90 25.48 1.89
C ARG A 283 19.07 24.51 1.72
N GLN A 284 19.93 24.74 0.75
CA GLN A 284 21.18 24.00 0.67
C GLN A 284 22.12 24.46 1.78
N ALA A 285 22.73 23.50 2.52
CA ALA A 285 23.55 23.84 3.69
C ALA A 285 24.86 24.55 3.29
N ARG A 286 25.46 24.12 2.17
CA ARG A 286 26.73 24.67 1.68
C ARG A 286 26.63 24.95 0.18
N PRO A 287 25.84 26.00 -0.20
CA PRO A 287 25.68 26.35 -1.60
C PRO A 287 27.02 26.82 -2.21
N ASP A 288 27.26 26.44 -3.45
CA ASP A 288 28.36 26.98 -4.27
C ASP A 288 27.91 27.12 -5.74
N ALA A 289 28.78 27.64 -6.58
CA ALA A 289 28.50 27.91 -8.00
C ALA A 289 28.61 26.67 -8.90
N LYS A 290 29.15 25.55 -8.42
CA LYS A 290 29.33 24.36 -9.24
C LYS A 290 27.98 23.74 -9.57
N ALA A 291 27.78 23.42 -10.83
CA ALA A 291 26.55 22.77 -11.29
C ALA A 291 26.37 21.39 -10.66
N GLU A 292 25.13 21.07 -10.31
CA GLU A 292 24.78 19.84 -9.60
C GLU A 292 23.52 19.19 -10.17
N VAL A 293 23.57 17.87 -10.38
CA VAL A 293 22.42 17.08 -10.82
C VAL A 293 22.22 15.90 -9.88
N VAL A 294 21.09 15.86 -9.23
CA VAL A 294 20.64 14.71 -8.43
C VAL A 294 19.55 13.99 -9.23
N VAL A 295 19.67 12.68 -9.36
CA VAL A 295 18.67 11.84 -10.02
C VAL A 295 18.07 10.87 -9.02
N MET A 296 16.76 10.81 -8.93
CA MET A 296 16.02 9.78 -8.22
C MET A 296 15.35 8.88 -9.25
N VAL A 297 15.68 7.59 -9.27
CA VAL A 297 14.99 6.61 -10.10
C VAL A 297 14.08 5.79 -9.23
N ILE A 298 12.79 5.90 -9.46
CA ILE A 298 11.77 5.04 -8.85
C ILE A 298 11.60 3.84 -9.77
N GLY A 299 12.10 2.68 -9.32
CA GLY A 299 11.94 1.40 -10.01
C GLY A 299 10.54 0.83 -9.75
N GLU A 300 10.10 -0.07 -10.62
CA GLU A 300 8.77 -0.68 -10.60
C GLU A 300 8.86 -2.19 -10.49
N SER A 301 8.15 -2.78 -9.52
CA SER A 301 7.93 -4.23 -9.39
C SER A 301 9.21 -5.07 -9.35
N SER A 302 10.31 -4.57 -8.79
CA SER A 302 11.63 -5.22 -8.86
C SER A 302 12.01 -5.92 -7.55
N ARG A 303 12.37 -7.21 -7.66
CA ARG A 303 12.79 -8.05 -6.51
C ARG A 303 14.27 -7.91 -6.24
N TYR A 304 14.63 -7.78 -4.96
CA TYR A 304 16.02 -7.76 -4.50
C TYR A 304 16.82 -8.98 -4.93
N ASP A 305 16.27 -10.18 -4.75
CA ASP A 305 16.93 -11.47 -4.94
C ASP A 305 17.06 -11.90 -6.41
N ARG A 306 16.58 -11.08 -7.36
CA ARG A 306 16.74 -11.30 -8.81
C ARG A 306 17.84 -10.41 -9.43
N TRP A 307 18.56 -9.67 -8.63
CA TRP A 307 19.67 -8.85 -9.08
C TRP A 307 21.01 -9.56 -8.83
N SER A 308 21.81 -9.79 -9.88
CA SER A 308 23.17 -10.36 -9.71
C SER A 308 24.09 -9.44 -8.90
N LEU A 309 23.81 -8.14 -8.89
CA LEU A 309 24.46 -7.16 -8.00
C LEU A 309 24.28 -7.51 -6.51
N ASN A 310 23.23 -8.23 -6.17
CA ASN A 310 22.87 -8.68 -4.82
C ASN A 310 23.16 -10.17 -4.59
N GLY A 311 23.83 -10.84 -5.54
CA GLY A 311 24.22 -12.25 -5.42
C GLY A 311 23.31 -13.26 -6.13
N TYR A 312 22.39 -12.81 -7.01
CA TYR A 312 21.61 -13.72 -7.83
C TYR A 312 22.53 -14.49 -8.81
N GLU A 313 22.24 -15.77 -9.03
CA GLU A 313 23.05 -16.66 -9.85
C GLU A 313 23.10 -16.29 -11.34
N ARG A 314 21.98 -15.75 -11.88
CA ARG A 314 21.93 -15.27 -13.25
C ARG A 314 22.51 -13.87 -13.35
N GLU A 315 23.31 -13.63 -14.37
CA GLU A 315 23.92 -12.33 -14.63
C GLU A 315 22.89 -11.31 -15.15
N THR A 316 22.06 -10.78 -14.23
CA THR A 316 21.01 -9.81 -14.55
C THR A 316 21.49 -8.36 -14.49
N ASN A 317 22.66 -8.08 -13.89
CA ASN A 317 23.23 -6.73 -13.79
C ASN A 317 24.69 -6.66 -14.27
N PRO A 318 25.00 -7.06 -15.53
CA PRO A 318 26.37 -7.09 -16.02
C PRO A 318 27.03 -5.72 -16.18
N LEU A 319 26.24 -4.65 -16.30
CA LEU A 319 26.74 -3.29 -16.49
C LEU A 319 26.89 -2.55 -15.15
N LEU A 320 25.87 -2.57 -14.30
CA LEU A 320 25.92 -1.95 -12.97
C LEU A 320 26.98 -2.58 -12.07
N GLY A 321 27.24 -3.89 -12.22
CA GLY A 321 28.31 -4.58 -11.49
C GLY A 321 29.71 -4.05 -11.77
N LYS A 322 29.91 -3.31 -12.87
CA LYS A 322 31.18 -2.67 -13.26
C LYS A 322 31.32 -1.22 -12.81
N GLU A 323 30.26 -0.64 -12.22
CA GLU A 323 30.25 0.76 -11.81
C GLU A 323 31.02 0.96 -10.49
N ALA A 324 32.16 1.66 -10.55
CA ALA A 324 33.08 1.81 -9.43
C ALA A 324 32.51 2.55 -8.22
N ASN A 325 31.65 3.57 -8.45
CA ASN A 325 31.08 4.43 -7.41
C ASN A 325 29.62 4.06 -7.08
N LEU A 326 29.22 2.83 -7.37
CA LEU A 326 27.91 2.30 -7.01
C LEU A 326 27.99 1.60 -5.65
N VAL A 327 27.09 1.95 -4.75
CA VAL A 327 26.92 1.33 -3.44
C VAL A 327 25.54 0.68 -3.38
N ALA A 328 25.50 -0.64 -3.54
CA ALA A 328 24.29 -1.43 -3.37
C ALA A 328 23.92 -1.55 -1.89
N LEU A 329 22.62 -1.43 -1.59
CA LEU A 329 22.06 -1.54 -0.24
C LEU A 329 21.41 -2.91 -0.09
N SER A 330 21.81 -3.67 0.91
CA SER A 330 21.47 -5.10 0.98
C SER A 330 20.17 -5.42 1.70
N ASP A 331 19.58 -4.48 2.43
CA ASP A 331 18.38 -4.73 3.24
C ASP A 331 17.44 -3.53 3.25
N VAL A 332 16.79 -3.30 2.11
CA VAL A 332 15.78 -2.25 1.95
C VAL A 332 14.42 -2.89 1.74
N ILE A 333 13.44 -2.50 2.55
CA ILE A 333 12.06 -2.95 2.38
C ILE A 333 11.15 -1.79 1.98
N THR A 334 10.14 -2.11 1.17
CA THR A 334 8.95 -1.27 1.02
C THR A 334 7.89 -1.65 2.06
N SER A 335 7.08 -0.70 2.46
CA SER A 335 6.04 -0.95 3.47
C SER A 335 4.76 -1.52 2.88
N VAL A 336 4.54 -1.37 1.57
CA VAL A 336 3.33 -1.80 0.87
C VAL A 336 3.70 -2.28 -0.53
N SER A 337 3.13 -3.37 -0.98
CA SER A 337 3.40 -3.98 -2.28
C SER A 337 2.48 -3.44 -3.40
N ALA A 338 2.34 -2.12 -3.50
CA ALA A 338 1.53 -1.49 -4.53
C ALA A 338 1.99 -0.04 -4.78
N THR A 339 2.29 0.32 -6.03
CA THR A 339 2.87 1.59 -6.46
C THR A 339 2.14 2.82 -5.92
N ARG A 340 0.80 2.86 -6.05
CA ARG A 340 0.01 4.02 -5.59
C ARG A 340 0.04 4.24 -4.06
N LEU A 341 0.49 3.26 -3.28
CA LEU A 341 0.62 3.35 -1.82
C LEU A 341 2.09 3.47 -1.38
N SER A 342 3.01 2.79 -2.05
CA SER A 342 4.44 2.76 -1.71
C SER A 342 5.16 4.06 -2.13
N VAL A 343 4.89 4.57 -3.33
CA VAL A 343 5.55 5.78 -3.84
C VAL A 343 5.31 7.01 -2.95
N PRO A 344 4.09 7.33 -2.46
CA PRO A 344 3.89 8.42 -1.51
C PRO A 344 4.73 8.32 -0.23
N VAL A 345 4.98 7.11 0.28
CA VAL A 345 5.85 6.87 1.45
C VAL A 345 7.31 7.17 1.10
N MET A 346 7.74 6.79 -0.10
CA MET A 346 9.10 7.00 -0.57
C MET A 346 9.43 8.47 -0.81
N ILE A 347 8.51 9.24 -1.37
CA ILE A 347 8.76 10.61 -1.84
C ILE A 347 8.42 11.71 -0.84
N SER A 348 7.81 11.36 0.30
CA SER A 348 7.38 12.32 1.32
C SER A 348 7.72 11.82 2.73
N ARG A 349 7.40 12.64 3.76
CA ARG A 349 7.53 12.23 5.17
C ARG A 349 6.28 11.49 5.68
N LYS A 350 5.44 11.02 4.79
CA LYS A 350 4.25 10.26 5.16
C LYS A 350 4.67 8.98 5.87
N PRO A 351 4.28 8.77 7.15
CA PRO A 351 4.52 7.50 7.81
C PRO A 351 3.84 6.37 7.06
N ALA A 352 4.52 5.24 6.91
CA ALA A 352 3.97 4.08 6.22
C ALA A 352 2.62 3.65 6.80
N THR A 353 2.52 3.59 8.12
CA THR A 353 1.35 3.12 8.87
C THR A 353 0.14 4.06 8.84
N HIS A 354 0.25 5.25 8.22
CA HIS A 354 -0.84 6.21 8.10
C HIS A 354 -1.34 6.29 6.67
N SER A 355 -2.65 6.35 6.48
CA SER A 355 -3.23 6.63 5.16
C SER A 355 -3.13 8.13 4.82
N LEU A 356 -3.21 8.46 3.53
CA LEU A 356 -3.30 9.87 3.11
C LEU A 356 -4.57 10.55 3.67
N LYS A 357 -5.60 9.78 4.01
CA LYS A 357 -6.87 10.26 4.59
C LYS A 357 -6.71 10.75 6.04
N GLU A 358 -5.69 10.31 6.76
CA GLU A 358 -5.46 10.64 8.18
C GLU A 358 -4.81 12.01 8.38
N GLY A 359 -5.05 12.94 7.47
CA GLY A 359 -4.65 14.33 7.63
C GLY A 359 -3.23 14.65 7.18
N PHE A 360 -2.54 13.76 6.44
CA PHE A 360 -1.26 14.10 5.83
C PHE A 360 -1.46 15.24 4.82
N ALA A 361 -0.83 16.38 5.09
CA ALA A 361 -0.97 17.61 4.30
C ALA A 361 0.39 18.21 3.93
N GLU A 362 1.46 17.43 3.98
CA GLU A 362 2.79 17.87 3.58
C GLU A 362 3.04 17.61 2.09
N LYS A 363 4.06 18.25 1.57
CA LYS A 363 4.56 18.08 0.20
C LYS A 363 5.69 17.05 0.14
N SER A 364 6.13 16.73 -1.07
CA SER A 364 7.22 15.81 -1.33
C SER A 364 8.60 16.48 -1.27
N PHE A 365 9.65 15.67 -1.44
CA PHE A 365 11.02 16.17 -1.59
C PHE A 365 11.17 17.14 -2.79
N LEU A 366 10.30 17.06 -3.81
CA LEU A 366 10.31 17.99 -4.94
C LEU A 366 10.21 19.44 -4.45
N THR A 367 9.26 19.75 -3.57
CA THR A 367 9.11 21.07 -2.99
C THR A 367 10.33 21.48 -2.17
N ALA A 368 10.90 20.59 -1.36
CA ALA A 368 12.09 20.90 -0.57
C ALA A 368 13.31 21.22 -1.47
N TYR A 369 13.47 20.50 -2.58
CA TYR A 369 14.51 20.79 -3.59
C TYR A 369 14.28 22.13 -4.28
N LYS A 370 13.03 22.47 -4.65
CA LYS A 370 12.68 23.77 -5.24
C LYS A 370 13.02 24.93 -4.29
N GLU A 371 12.64 24.81 -3.03
CA GLU A 371 12.96 25.81 -2.00
C GLU A 371 14.47 25.98 -1.82
N ALA A 372 15.25 24.91 -2.00
CA ALA A 372 16.70 24.93 -1.97
C ALA A 372 17.36 25.42 -3.27
N GLY A 373 16.59 25.88 -4.26
CA GLY A 373 17.06 26.48 -5.51
C GLY A 373 17.37 25.49 -6.63
N PHE A 374 16.85 24.27 -6.55
CA PHE A 374 16.93 23.29 -7.64
C PHE A 374 15.74 23.44 -8.59
N LYS A 375 15.98 23.34 -9.89
CA LYS A 375 14.91 23.09 -10.86
C LYS A 375 14.56 21.60 -10.84
N THR A 376 13.27 21.28 -10.79
CA THR A 376 12.80 19.93 -10.58
C THR A 376 12.07 19.39 -11.79
N PHE A 377 12.36 18.12 -12.12
CA PHE A 377 11.79 17.42 -13.27
C PHE A 377 11.16 16.10 -12.78
N TRP A 378 9.93 15.82 -13.24
CA TRP A 378 9.28 14.53 -13.10
C TRP A 378 9.06 13.93 -14.48
N LEU A 379 9.86 12.93 -14.83
CA LEU A 379 9.85 12.23 -16.10
C LEU A 379 9.37 10.80 -15.85
N SER A 380 8.21 10.46 -16.38
CA SER A 380 7.53 9.20 -16.05
C SER A 380 7.21 8.39 -17.30
N ASN A 381 7.56 7.11 -17.28
CA ASN A 381 7.08 6.10 -18.22
C ASN A 381 5.84 5.36 -17.67
N GLN A 382 5.30 5.79 -16.55
CA GLN A 382 3.98 5.38 -16.07
C GLN A 382 2.90 6.15 -16.83
N ILE A 383 1.65 5.66 -16.77
CA ILE A 383 0.52 6.38 -17.39
C ILE A 383 0.23 7.68 -16.66
N SER A 384 -0.23 8.68 -17.41
CA SER A 384 -0.88 9.85 -16.81
C SER A 384 -2.34 9.48 -16.51
N PHE A 385 -2.76 9.66 -15.29
CA PHE A 385 -4.09 9.21 -14.83
C PHE A 385 -5.24 10.16 -15.20
N GLY A 386 -5.19 10.82 -16.36
CA GLY A 386 -6.29 11.54 -16.97
C GLY A 386 -6.92 12.61 -16.07
N GLU A 387 -8.25 12.61 -16.02
CA GLU A 387 -9.07 13.58 -15.30
C GLU A 387 -8.95 13.48 -13.77
N TYR A 388 -8.53 12.32 -13.24
CA TYR A 388 -8.50 12.05 -11.80
C TYR A 388 -7.08 11.92 -11.27
N ASP A 389 -6.78 12.67 -10.21
CA ASP A 389 -5.50 12.55 -9.51
C ASP A 389 -5.35 11.21 -8.79
N THR A 390 -4.16 10.63 -8.92
CA THR A 390 -3.72 9.51 -8.08
C THR A 390 -2.85 10.02 -6.94
N PRO A 391 -2.60 9.21 -5.90
CA PRO A 391 -1.63 9.58 -4.86
C PRO A 391 -0.25 9.97 -5.41
N VAL A 392 0.18 9.36 -6.51
CA VAL A 392 1.48 9.66 -7.15
C VAL A 392 1.42 10.96 -7.95
N SER A 393 0.38 11.15 -8.77
CA SER A 393 0.26 12.32 -9.64
C SER A 393 0.11 13.63 -8.86
N VAL A 394 -0.54 13.60 -7.70
CA VAL A 394 -0.65 14.77 -6.81
C VAL A 394 0.73 15.29 -6.41
N PHE A 395 1.66 14.40 -6.06
CA PHE A 395 3.03 14.79 -5.74
C PHE A 395 3.85 15.15 -6.98
N ALA A 396 3.69 14.43 -8.09
CA ALA A 396 4.37 14.73 -9.34
C ALA A 396 4.11 16.17 -9.83
N LYS A 397 2.89 16.70 -9.57
CA LYS A 397 2.50 18.09 -9.88
C LYS A 397 3.31 19.15 -9.12
N GLU A 398 4.08 18.78 -8.13
CA GLU A 398 4.99 19.70 -7.43
C GLU A 398 6.23 20.05 -8.27
N ALA A 399 6.61 19.24 -9.27
CA ALA A 399 7.77 19.50 -10.12
C ALA A 399 7.57 20.72 -11.04
N ASP A 400 8.68 21.36 -11.46
CA ASP A 400 8.64 22.47 -12.41
C ASP A 400 8.37 21.99 -13.84
N VAL A 401 8.88 20.80 -14.19
CA VAL A 401 8.67 20.15 -15.48
C VAL A 401 8.13 18.74 -15.25
N ILE A 402 7.00 18.45 -15.88
CA ILE A 402 6.29 17.18 -15.73
C ILE A 402 6.06 16.57 -17.10
N GLN A 403 6.50 15.33 -17.30
CA GLN A 403 6.26 14.58 -18.53
C GLN A 403 5.84 13.15 -18.19
N PHE A 404 4.63 12.76 -18.62
CA PHE A 404 4.17 11.39 -18.66
C PHE A 404 4.26 10.91 -20.12
N LEU A 405 5.12 9.96 -20.38
CA LEU A 405 5.52 9.56 -21.73
C LEU A 405 4.81 8.31 -22.23
N ASN A 406 4.21 7.54 -21.33
CA ASN A 406 3.53 6.32 -21.70
C ASN A 406 2.09 6.60 -22.14
N LEU A 407 1.87 6.68 -23.44
CA LEU A 407 0.55 6.88 -24.04
C LEU A 407 -0.19 5.55 -24.29
N GLY A 408 0.52 4.42 -24.25
CA GLY A 408 -0.02 3.08 -24.50
C GLY A 408 -0.55 2.35 -23.26
N GLY A 409 -0.48 2.97 -22.10
CA GLY A 409 -0.84 2.33 -20.82
C GLY A 409 0.13 1.21 -20.45
N PHE A 410 -0.37 0.19 -19.75
CA PHE A 410 0.41 -0.99 -19.38
C PHE A 410 0.29 -2.15 -20.41
N THR A 411 -0.24 -1.85 -21.58
CA THR A 411 -0.50 -2.81 -22.66
C THR A 411 0.76 -3.10 -23.49
N ASP A 412 0.62 -3.93 -24.55
CA ASP A 412 1.65 -4.20 -25.56
C ASP A 412 2.12 -2.95 -26.33
N ASN A 413 1.33 -1.88 -26.31
CA ASN A 413 1.68 -0.57 -26.90
C ASN A 413 2.41 0.36 -25.93
N SER A 414 2.75 -0.10 -24.71
CA SER A 414 3.53 0.67 -23.76
C SER A 414 4.95 0.92 -24.25
N ASN A 415 5.54 2.03 -23.86
CA ASN A 415 6.92 2.34 -24.17
C ASN A 415 7.88 1.55 -23.27
N PHE A 416 9.06 1.21 -23.80
CA PHE A 416 10.18 0.77 -22.98
C PHE A 416 10.81 1.95 -22.23
N ASP A 417 11.46 1.70 -21.07
CA ASP A 417 12.05 2.75 -20.23
C ASP A 417 13.13 3.60 -20.93
N GLN A 418 13.68 3.13 -22.04
CA GLN A 418 14.59 3.95 -22.88
C GLN A 418 13.96 5.28 -23.32
N ILE A 419 12.62 5.41 -23.33
CA ILE A 419 11.96 6.66 -23.67
C ILE A 419 12.32 7.80 -22.72
N LEU A 420 12.70 7.49 -21.49
CA LEU A 420 13.12 8.43 -20.46
C LEU A 420 14.52 9.04 -20.75
N LEU A 421 15.34 8.41 -21.59
CA LEU A 421 16.73 8.85 -21.80
C LEU A 421 16.82 10.18 -22.55
N ALA A 422 15.96 10.43 -23.53
CA ALA A 422 15.98 11.69 -24.29
C ALA A 422 15.53 12.89 -23.42
N PRO A 423 14.39 12.83 -22.68
CA PRO A 423 14.01 13.85 -21.71
C PRO A 423 15.04 14.05 -20.60
N LEU A 424 15.69 12.99 -20.10
CA LEU A 424 16.77 13.09 -19.12
C LEU A 424 17.95 13.91 -19.69
N ARG A 425 18.38 13.63 -20.92
CA ARG A 425 19.44 14.41 -21.59
C ARG A 425 19.08 15.88 -21.67
N SER A 426 17.83 16.20 -22.02
CA SER A 426 17.33 17.57 -22.06
C SER A 426 17.32 18.22 -20.67
N ALA A 427 16.93 17.49 -19.63
CA ALA A 427 16.95 17.98 -18.26
C ALA A 427 18.38 18.24 -17.76
N ILE A 428 19.34 17.36 -18.07
CA ILE A 428 20.76 17.56 -17.73
C ILE A 428 21.33 18.80 -18.42
N ALA A 429 20.96 19.03 -19.68
CA ALA A 429 21.40 20.18 -20.49
C ALA A 429 20.66 21.49 -20.17
N ASP A 430 19.64 21.49 -19.32
CA ASP A 430 18.92 22.70 -18.91
C ASP A 430 19.86 23.73 -18.28
N GLN A 431 19.57 25.01 -18.44
CA GLN A 431 20.41 26.12 -17.98
C GLN A 431 20.45 26.30 -16.46
N ALA A 432 19.51 25.70 -15.71
CA ALA A 432 19.53 25.77 -14.28
C ALA A 432 20.81 25.12 -13.70
N PRO A 433 21.53 25.79 -12.79
CA PRO A 433 22.77 25.26 -12.27
C PRO A 433 22.56 24.03 -11.37
N LYS A 434 21.41 23.90 -10.74
CA LYS A 434 21.06 22.79 -9.84
C LYS A 434 19.75 22.14 -10.29
N LYS A 435 19.76 20.82 -10.36
CA LYS A 435 18.63 20.05 -10.88
C LYS A 435 18.36 18.81 -10.04
N LEU A 436 17.08 18.55 -9.79
CA LEU A 436 16.59 17.24 -9.37
C LEU A 436 15.78 16.65 -10.51
N VAL A 437 16.15 15.46 -10.96
CA VAL A 437 15.40 14.72 -11.98
C VAL A 437 14.85 13.44 -11.38
N VAL A 438 13.54 13.29 -11.34
CA VAL A 438 12.88 12.04 -10.99
C VAL A 438 12.58 11.27 -12.26
N LEU A 439 13.07 10.03 -12.35
CA LEU A 439 12.74 9.07 -13.39
C LEU A 439 11.82 8.01 -12.79
N HIS A 440 10.57 7.97 -13.22
CA HIS A 440 9.60 6.98 -12.77
C HIS A 440 9.44 5.93 -13.87
N SER A 441 10.11 4.78 -13.70
CA SER A 441 10.20 3.73 -14.71
C SER A 441 8.96 2.84 -14.74
N LEU A 442 8.80 2.08 -15.81
CA LEU A 442 7.82 1.02 -15.95
C LEU A 442 8.36 -0.36 -15.52
N GLY A 443 9.68 -0.48 -15.47
CA GLY A 443 10.44 -1.55 -14.87
C GLY A 443 9.97 -2.96 -15.20
N SER A 444 9.65 -3.72 -14.15
CA SER A 444 9.19 -5.12 -14.24
C SER A 444 7.68 -5.27 -14.05
N HIS A 445 6.90 -4.27 -14.44
CA HIS A 445 5.44 -4.36 -14.39
C HIS A 445 4.90 -5.46 -15.31
N TRP A 446 3.84 -6.17 -14.91
CA TRP A 446 3.16 -7.13 -15.76
C TRP A 446 2.56 -6.43 -17.02
N ASN A 447 2.59 -7.01 -18.25
CA ASN A 447 3.17 -8.27 -18.67
C ASN A 447 4.68 -8.10 -18.95
N TYR A 448 5.48 -9.01 -18.43
CA TYR A 448 6.95 -8.86 -18.46
C TYR A 448 7.54 -8.81 -19.87
N SER A 449 6.99 -9.56 -20.85
CA SER A 449 7.47 -9.51 -22.23
C SER A 449 7.26 -8.16 -22.92
N HIS A 450 6.40 -7.30 -22.36
CA HIS A 450 6.17 -5.93 -22.84
C HIS A 450 7.10 -4.90 -22.19
N ARG A 451 8.03 -5.32 -21.33
CA ARG A 451 8.90 -4.40 -20.56
C ARG A 451 10.33 -4.34 -21.07
N TYR A 452 10.70 -5.17 -22.04
CA TYR A 452 12.03 -5.16 -22.64
C TYR A 452 11.96 -5.44 -24.14
N PRO A 453 12.87 -4.83 -24.95
CA PRO A 453 12.99 -5.15 -26.35
C PRO A 453 13.47 -6.60 -26.55
N LYS A 454 13.04 -7.25 -27.64
CA LYS A 454 13.32 -8.67 -27.91
C LYS A 454 14.80 -9.04 -27.85
N GLN A 455 15.72 -8.12 -28.10
CA GLN A 455 17.17 -8.34 -27.98
C GLN A 455 17.63 -8.63 -26.56
N PHE A 456 16.83 -8.27 -25.54
CA PHE A 456 17.07 -8.58 -24.13
C PHE A 456 16.39 -9.86 -23.67
N ASP A 457 15.71 -10.59 -24.55
CA ASP A 457 15.04 -11.86 -24.25
C ASP A 457 16.06 -13.01 -24.15
N ARG A 458 16.87 -12.97 -23.10
CA ARG A 458 18.06 -13.80 -22.90
C ARG A 458 17.73 -15.22 -22.47
N TRP A 459 16.78 -15.40 -21.56
CA TRP A 459 16.44 -16.71 -21.00
C TRP A 459 15.18 -17.28 -21.62
N LYS A 460 15.25 -18.57 -22.00
CA LYS A 460 14.18 -19.29 -22.72
C LYS A 460 13.72 -20.53 -21.94
N PRO A 461 12.43 -20.96 -22.06
CA PRO A 461 11.36 -20.30 -22.81
C PRO A 461 10.94 -18.98 -22.16
N SER A 462 10.35 -18.04 -22.93
CA SER A 462 9.91 -16.74 -22.44
C SER A 462 8.44 -16.47 -22.76
N LEU A 463 7.86 -15.41 -22.19
CA LEU A 463 6.48 -15.01 -22.46
C LEU A 463 6.25 -14.53 -23.90
N TYR A 464 7.28 -14.20 -24.66
CA TYR A 464 7.14 -13.94 -26.11
C TYR A 464 6.60 -15.12 -26.92
N GLY A 465 6.71 -16.35 -26.41
CA GLY A 465 6.18 -17.56 -27.03
C GLY A 465 4.82 -18.00 -26.49
N VAL A 466 4.17 -17.21 -25.63
CA VAL A 466 2.90 -17.55 -24.98
C VAL A 466 1.80 -16.64 -25.53
N ASP A 467 0.78 -17.23 -26.14
CA ASP A 467 -0.42 -16.48 -26.54
C ASP A 467 -1.23 -16.12 -25.29
N LYS A 468 -1.56 -14.82 -25.13
CA LYS A 468 -2.35 -14.27 -24.03
C LYS A 468 -1.96 -14.83 -22.66
N PRO A 469 -0.70 -14.61 -22.19
CA PRO A 469 -0.26 -15.14 -20.93
C PRO A 469 -1.08 -14.55 -19.77
N ALA A 470 -1.50 -15.42 -18.85
CA ALA A 470 -2.15 -15.02 -17.61
C ALA A 470 -1.20 -15.35 -16.45
N TYR A 471 -0.86 -14.38 -15.61
CA TYR A 471 0.02 -14.60 -14.45
C TYR A 471 -0.55 -15.61 -13.44
N THR A 472 -1.86 -15.91 -13.51
CA THR A 472 -2.53 -16.92 -12.69
C THR A 472 -2.37 -18.35 -13.24
N ASN A 473 -1.72 -18.52 -14.37
CA ASN A 473 -1.48 -19.83 -14.99
C ASN A 473 -0.09 -20.37 -14.59
N ILE A 474 -0.04 -21.24 -13.60
CA ILE A 474 1.22 -21.83 -13.12
C ILE A 474 2.00 -22.61 -14.19
N SER A 475 1.34 -23.10 -15.27
CA SER A 475 2.01 -23.84 -16.34
C SER A 475 3.03 -22.98 -17.11
N ILE A 476 2.91 -21.64 -17.05
CA ILE A 476 3.87 -20.71 -17.66
C ILE A 476 4.95 -20.24 -16.69
N LYS A 477 5.12 -20.89 -15.54
CA LYS A 477 6.14 -20.51 -14.53
C LYS A 477 7.55 -20.33 -15.12
N PRO A 478 8.08 -21.22 -15.97
CA PRO A 478 9.40 -21.03 -16.60
C PRO A 478 9.45 -19.78 -17.48
N GLN A 479 8.44 -19.57 -18.33
CA GLN A 479 8.36 -18.43 -19.24
C GLN A 479 8.24 -17.11 -18.45
N LEU A 480 7.43 -17.13 -17.40
CA LEU A 480 7.21 -15.98 -16.51
C LEU A 480 8.51 -15.56 -15.83
N ASN A 481 9.23 -16.51 -15.19
CA ASN A 481 10.48 -16.24 -14.51
C ASN A 481 11.59 -15.76 -15.46
N ASN A 482 11.72 -16.41 -16.62
CA ASN A 482 12.73 -16.05 -17.63
C ASN A 482 12.48 -14.65 -18.21
N SER A 483 11.22 -14.30 -18.47
CA SER A 483 10.88 -12.94 -18.90
C SER A 483 11.07 -11.92 -17.80
N TYR A 484 10.77 -12.27 -16.54
CA TYR A 484 11.04 -11.38 -15.41
C TYR A 484 12.52 -11.06 -15.28
N ASP A 485 13.41 -12.07 -15.32
CA ASP A 485 14.86 -11.84 -15.26
C ASP A 485 15.34 -11.00 -16.47
N SER A 486 14.73 -11.14 -17.64
CA SER A 486 15.01 -10.31 -18.80
C SER A 486 14.58 -8.84 -18.61
N THR A 487 13.54 -8.56 -17.81
CA THR A 487 13.21 -7.17 -17.42
C THR A 487 14.30 -6.56 -16.55
N ILE A 488 14.88 -7.33 -15.63
CA ILE A 488 15.98 -6.86 -14.76
C ILE A 488 17.23 -6.57 -15.59
N LEU A 489 17.57 -7.46 -16.55
CA LEU A 489 18.67 -7.24 -17.48
C LEU A 489 18.49 -5.95 -18.30
N TYR A 490 17.27 -5.67 -18.72
CA TYR A 490 16.96 -4.43 -19.44
C TYR A 490 17.02 -3.20 -18.52
N THR A 491 16.57 -3.32 -17.29
CA THR A 491 16.68 -2.28 -16.25
C THR A 491 18.16 -1.96 -15.96
N ASP A 492 19.02 -2.96 -15.92
CA ASP A 492 20.48 -2.79 -15.80
C ASP A 492 21.03 -1.93 -16.95
N TRP A 493 20.68 -2.26 -18.19
CA TRP A 493 21.07 -1.48 -19.36
C TRP A 493 20.56 -0.04 -19.29
N PHE A 494 19.30 0.15 -18.91
CA PHE A 494 18.70 1.47 -18.78
C PHE A 494 19.45 2.33 -17.75
N LEU A 495 19.66 1.79 -16.55
CA LEU A 495 20.34 2.49 -15.45
C LEU A 495 21.81 2.78 -15.76
N ALA A 496 22.51 1.86 -16.44
CA ALA A 496 23.86 2.09 -16.91
C ALA A 496 23.94 3.24 -17.92
N ASN A 497 22.94 3.38 -18.81
CA ASN A 497 22.85 4.54 -19.72
C ASN A 497 22.58 5.84 -18.98
N VAL A 498 21.70 5.83 -17.95
CA VAL A 498 21.48 6.99 -17.09
C VAL A 498 22.78 7.41 -16.41
N ILE A 499 23.49 6.48 -15.79
CA ILE A 499 24.81 6.74 -15.16
C ILE A 499 25.81 7.25 -16.20
N GLY A 500 25.85 6.64 -17.40
CA GLY A 500 26.69 7.08 -18.50
C GLY A 500 26.48 8.54 -18.90
N MET A 501 25.22 9.01 -18.94
CA MET A 501 24.88 10.41 -19.17
C MET A 501 25.35 11.32 -18.03
N LEU A 502 25.23 10.87 -16.78
CA LEU A 502 25.66 11.64 -15.60
C LEU A 502 27.19 11.75 -15.46
N LYS A 503 27.94 10.84 -16.07
CA LYS A 503 29.40 10.89 -16.15
C LYS A 503 29.90 11.91 -17.17
N GLN A 504 29.05 12.30 -18.13
CA GLN A 504 29.42 13.26 -19.17
C GLN A 504 29.31 14.68 -18.61
N GLY A 505 30.40 15.45 -18.68
CA GLY A 505 30.41 16.84 -18.26
C GLY A 505 31.05 17.09 -16.90
N ASP A 506 31.12 18.36 -16.53
CA ASP A 506 31.83 18.87 -15.34
C ASP A 506 30.86 19.22 -14.20
N GLN A 507 29.78 18.45 -14.06
CA GLN A 507 28.76 18.64 -13.02
C GLN A 507 28.99 17.65 -11.87
N ARG A 508 28.64 18.04 -10.65
CA ARG A 508 28.51 17.08 -9.54
C ARG A 508 27.24 16.30 -9.73
N THR A 509 27.34 14.99 -9.84
CA THR A 509 26.17 14.15 -10.10
C THR A 509 26.08 13.03 -9.08
N ALA A 510 24.84 12.72 -8.68
CA ALA A 510 24.51 11.58 -7.85
C ALA A 510 23.17 10.99 -8.28
N LEU A 511 23.02 9.68 -8.10
CA LEU A 511 21.80 8.95 -8.43
C LEU A 511 21.42 8.03 -7.27
N MET A 512 20.14 8.03 -6.91
CA MET A 512 19.54 7.02 -6.04
C MET A 512 18.52 6.21 -6.83
N TYR A 513 18.61 4.90 -6.80
CA TYR A 513 17.63 3.97 -7.31
C TYR A 513 16.99 3.21 -6.17
N VAL A 514 15.67 3.12 -6.14
CA VAL A 514 14.90 2.28 -5.23
C VAL A 514 13.66 1.76 -5.96
N ALA A 515 13.42 0.45 -5.92
CA ALA A 515 12.16 -0.08 -6.44
C ALA A 515 11.02 0.15 -5.44
N ASP A 516 9.83 0.34 -5.98
CA ASP A 516 8.62 0.64 -5.21
C ASP A 516 8.07 -0.60 -4.49
N HIS A 517 8.10 -1.76 -5.13
CA HIS A 517 7.83 -3.09 -4.56
C HIS A 517 8.44 -4.20 -5.43
N GLY A 518 8.38 -5.44 -4.95
CA GLY A 518 8.75 -6.62 -5.69
C GLY A 518 7.54 -7.43 -6.17
N GLN A 519 7.79 -8.69 -6.56
CA GLN A 519 6.79 -9.60 -7.13
C GLN A 519 6.97 -11.01 -6.58
N THR A 520 5.87 -11.77 -6.44
CA THR A 520 5.90 -13.22 -6.25
C THR A 520 5.87 -13.90 -7.63
N LEU A 521 6.64 -14.96 -7.85
CA LEU A 521 6.90 -15.56 -9.17
C LEU A 521 6.79 -17.09 -9.17
N TYR A 522 5.84 -17.66 -8.42
CA TYR A 522 5.73 -19.11 -8.24
C TYR A 522 6.99 -19.73 -7.63
N ASP A 523 7.51 -19.12 -6.57
CA ASP A 523 8.78 -19.51 -5.97
C ASP A 523 8.70 -20.90 -5.30
N ASN A 524 9.60 -21.82 -5.68
CA ASN A 524 9.63 -23.22 -5.20
C ASN A 524 8.26 -23.91 -5.31
N THR A 525 7.62 -24.27 -4.21
CA THR A 525 6.27 -24.86 -4.15
C THR A 525 5.16 -23.81 -3.98
N CYS A 526 5.51 -22.52 -3.91
CA CYS A 526 4.54 -21.43 -3.85
C CYS A 526 3.75 -21.34 -5.16
N ASP A 527 2.44 -21.35 -5.07
CA ASP A 527 1.50 -21.25 -6.19
C ASP A 527 1.01 -19.81 -6.43
N LEU A 528 1.73 -18.82 -5.88
CA LEU A 528 1.41 -17.40 -6.01
C LEU A 528 2.32 -16.73 -7.03
N ALA A 529 1.74 -15.83 -7.82
CA ALA A 529 2.45 -14.92 -8.71
C ALA A 529 1.84 -13.52 -8.63
N PHE A 530 2.59 -12.49 -9.04
CA PHE A 530 2.20 -11.09 -8.95
C PHE A 530 2.46 -10.51 -7.54
N HIS A 531 1.82 -9.40 -7.17
CA HIS A 531 1.98 -8.76 -5.84
C HIS A 531 0.64 -8.66 -5.09
N GLY A 532 0.66 -8.23 -3.84
CA GLY A 532 -0.51 -8.19 -2.95
C GLY A 532 -0.72 -9.46 -2.13
N HIS A 533 0.28 -10.34 -2.09
CA HIS A 533 0.23 -11.62 -1.36
C HIS A 533 0.95 -11.59 -0.01
N ASN A 534 1.47 -10.43 0.38
CA ASN A 534 2.17 -10.23 1.67
C ASN A 534 3.45 -11.08 1.82
N THR A 535 4.14 -11.35 0.73
CA THR A 535 5.36 -12.16 0.73
C THR A 535 6.61 -11.32 0.92
N GLN A 536 7.68 -11.92 1.44
CA GLN A 536 8.97 -11.24 1.55
C GLN A 536 9.48 -10.76 0.18
N PHE A 537 9.18 -11.51 -0.89
CA PHE A 537 9.58 -11.18 -2.26
C PHE A 537 8.99 -9.86 -2.77
N GLU A 538 7.85 -9.45 -2.22
CA GLU A 538 7.18 -8.20 -2.57
C GLU A 538 7.71 -7.02 -1.76
N PHE A 539 8.14 -7.27 -0.53
CA PHE A 539 8.61 -6.21 0.36
C PHE A 539 10.12 -5.93 0.24
N HIS A 540 10.95 -6.93 -0.02
CA HIS A 540 12.40 -6.74 -0.11
C HIS A 540 12.78 -6.29 -1.52
N VAL A 541 13.23 -5.03 -1.64
CA VAL A 541 13.46 -4.36 -2.91
C VAL A 541 14.94 -4.01 -3.13
N PRO A 542 15.42 -4.00 -4.39
CA PRO A 542 16.75 -3.53 -4.71
C PRO A 542 16.84 -2.01 -4.59
N ALA A 543 17.96 -1.54 -4.06
CA ALA A 543 18.29 -0.13 -3.98
C ALA A 543 19.81 0.07 -4.06
N PHE A 544 20.21 1.20 -4.64
CA PHE A 544 21.62 1.62 -4.64
C PHE A 544 21.73 3.14 -4.74
N VAL A 545 22.91 3.65 -4.37
CA VAL A 545 23.31 5.03 -4.65
C VAL A 545 24.58 4.99 -5.50
N TRP A 546 24.58 5.75 -6.58
CA TRP A 546 25.76 6.02 -7.41
C TRP A 546 26.14 7.51 -7.32
N TYR A 547 27.42 7.83 -7.39
CA TYR A 547 27.92 9.20 -7.34
C TYR A 547 29.16 9.39 -8.21
N SER A 548 29.31 10.62 -8.74
CA SER A 548 30.53 11.00 -9.51
C SER A 548 31.70 11.27 -8.58
N ASP A 549 32.91 11.24 -9.14
CA ASP A 549 34.13 11.58 -8.39
C ASP A 549 34.09 13.02 -7.86
N LEU A 550 33.51 13.95 -8.62
CA LEU A 550 33.28 15.33 -8.17
C LEU A 550 32.35 15.41 -6.97
N TYR A 551 31.34 14.55 -6.92
CA TYR A 551 30.46 14.45 -5.76
C TYR A 551 31.22 13.87 -4.55
N ALA A 552 31.98 12.80 -4.75
CA ALA A 552 32.78 12.18 -3.68
C ALA A 552 33.81 13.15 -3.10
N ALA A 553 34.50 13.92 -3.95
CA ALA A 553 35.44 14.94 -3.53
C ALA A 553 34.80 16.05 -2.67
N ARG A 554 33.57 16.44 -3.00
CA ARG A 554 32.80 17.46 -2.26
C ARG A 554 32.24 16.95 -0.95
N HIS A 555 31.79 15.68 -0.91
CA HIS A 555 31.03 15.08 0.19
C HIS A 555 31.68 13.77 0.71
N PRO A 556 32.99 13.76 1.05
CA PRO A 556 33.70 12.52 1.39
C PRO A 556 33.10 11.82 2.62
N LEU A 557 32.64 12.58 3.62
CA LEU A 557 32.01 12.02 4.82
C LEU A 557 30.69 11.33 4.52
N LYS A 558 29.86 11.91 3.64
CA LYS A 558 28.59 11.29 3.23
C LYS A 558 28.82 9.99 2.46
N VAL A 559 29.83 9.98 1.58
CA VAL A 559 30.23 8.77 0.84
C VAL A 559 30.77 7.69 1.79
N ALA A 560 31.59 8.07 2.75
CA ALA A 560 32.09 7.13 3.75
C ALA A 560 30.93 6.51 4.58
N GLN A 561 30.00 7.35 5.03
CA GLN A 561 28.82 6.91 5.76
C GLN A 561 27.94 5.99 4.91
N LEU A 562 27.65 6.35 3.67
CA LEU A 562 26.89 5.51 2.73
C LEU A 562 27.51 4.11 2.60
N ARG A 563 28.83 4.03 2.40
CA ARG A 563 29.54 2.75 2.29
C ARG A 563 29.48 1.94 3.60
N GLN A 564 29.55 2.60 4.75
CA GLN A 564 29.41 1.98 6.06
C GLN A 564 28.02 1.38 6.26
N GLN A 565 26.97 2.11 5.83
CA GLN A 565 25.57 1.72 6.03
C GLN A 565 24.98 0.80 4.94
N ARG A 566 25.81 0.28 4.02
CA ARG A 566 25.34 -0.56 2.91
C ARG A 566 24.59 -1.84 3.33
N LYS A 567 24.76 -2.28 4.58
CA LYS A 567 24.11 -3.46 5.16
C LYS A 567 23.10 -3.11 6.25
N ALA A 568 22.81 -1.83 6.44
CA ALA A 568 21.84 -1.39 7.43
C ALA A 568 20.41 -1.81 7.06
N ARG A 569 19.58 -2.01 8.06
CA ARG A 569 18.13 -2.30 7.89
C ARG A 569 17.40 -1.01 7.54
N LEU A 570 17.00 -0.88 6.29
CA LEU A 570 16.39 0.30 5.72
C LEU A 570 14.96 0.02 5.26
N SER A 571 14.17 1.08 5.16
CA SER A 571 12.86 1.07 4.52
C SER A 571 12.75 2.22 3.51
N THR A 572 11.72 2.17 2.65
CA THR A 572 11.44 3.27 1.72
C THR A 572 11.13 4.59 2.43
N GLU A 573 10.78 4.58 3.73
CA GLU A 573 10.67 5.81 4.56
C GLU A 573 12.00 6.57 4.72
N ASN A 574 13.15 5.89 4.58
CA ASN A 574 14.47 6.53 4.63
C ASN A 574 14.77 7.37 3.38
N VAL A 575 14.09 7.08 2.24
CA VAL A 575 14.43 7.68 0.93
C VAL A 575 14.28 9.19 0.94
N PHE A 576 13.15 9.73 1.43
CA PHE A 576 12.94 11.17 1.51
C PHE A 576 14.08 11.88 2.22
N HIS A 577 14.44 11.41 3.41
CA HIS A 577 15.47 12.03 4.25
C HIS A 577 16.87 11.91 3.63
N THR A 578 17.17 10.75 3.04
CA THR A 578 18.47 10.51 2.42
C THR A 578 18.62 11.27 1.10
N LEU A 579 17.55 11.39 0.31
CA LEU A 579 17.58 12.15 -0.94
C LEU A 579 17.84 13.64 -0.67
N LEU A 580 17.22 14.22 0.36
CA LEU A 580 17.51 15.59 0.78
C LEU A 580 18.96 15.74 1.25
N ASP A 581 19.46 14.79 2.02
CA ASP A 581 20.85 14.79 2.47
C ASP A 581 21.82 14.61 1.28
N LEU A 582 21.46 13.84 0.26
CA LEU A 582 22.22 13.68 -0.98
C LEU A 582 22.40 15.05 -1.69
N GLY A 583 21.38 15.90 -1.74
CA GLY A 583 21.43 17.27 -2.26
C GLY A 583 21.98 18.31 -1.28
N ASP A 584 22.48 17.92 -0.11
CA ASP A 584 22.95 18.80 0.98
C ASP A 584 21.88 19.79 1.44
N ILE A 585 20.58 19.37 1.42
CA ILE A 585 19.43 20.18 1.76
C ILE A 585 19.08 20.02 3.24
N ARG A 586 18.84 21.13 3.91
CA ARG A 586 18.47 21.21 5.33
C ARG A 586 17.18 22.02 5.49
N TYR A 587 16.39 21.66 6.49
CA TYR A 587 15.15 22.34 6.81
C TYR A 587 14.83 22.23 8.31
N PRO A 588 14.04 23.16 8.90
CA PRO A 588 13.66 23.09 10.32
C PRO A 588 12.92 21.80 10.65
N GLY A 589 13.32 21.12 11.70
CA GLY A 589 12.71 19.85 12.13
C GLY A 589 13.07 18.63 11.25
N GLU A 590 14.16 18.71 10.49
CA GLU A 590 14.69 17.57 9.77
C GLU A 590 15.07 16.41 10.71
N LYS A 591 14.94 15.19 10.21
CA LYS A 591 15.26 13.96 10.95
C LYS A 591 16.51 13.31 10.34
N LEU A 592 17.69 13.82 10.71
CA LEU A 592 18.96 13.33 10.16
C LEU A 592 19.24 11.88 10.54
N GLU A 593 18.65 11.39 11.62
CA GLU A 593 18.72 9.99 12.05
C GLU A 593 18.01 9.01 11.07
N TRP A 594 17.24 9.54 10.11
CA TRP A 594 16.63 8.74 9.04
C TRP A 594 17.44 8.72 7.74
N SER A 595 18.46 9.59 7.60
CA SER A 595 19.35 9.56 6.44
C SER A 595 20.50 8.58 6.65
N PHE A 596 20.59 7.52 5.88
CA PHE A 596 21.70 6.56 5.93
C PHE A 596 23.02 7.11 5.34
N MET A 597 23.02 8.35 4.85
CA MET A 597 24.22 9.10 4.47
C MET A 597 24.72 10.05 5.57
N HIS A 598 24.00 10.12 6.70
CA HIS A 598 24.33 11.03 7.78
C HIS A 598 24.94 10.28 8.99
N PRO A 599 25.95 10.83 9.69
CA PRO A 599 26.56 10.19 10.86
C PRO A 599 25.60 9.93 12.03
N GLN A 600 24.48 10.67 12.12
CA GLN A 600 23.44 10.46 13.14
C GLN A 600 22.48 9.33 12.79
N PHE A 601 22.65 8.67 11.66
CA PHE A 601 21.74 7.61 11.23
C PHE A 601 21.53 6.54 12.30
N LYS A 602 20.27 6.13 12.44
CA LYS A 602 19.85 5.03 13.32
C LYS A 602 18.87 4.14 12.57
N GLU A 603 18.99 2.85 12.77
CA GLU A 603 17.97 1.91 12.28
C GLU A 603 16.65 2.12 13.05
N HIS A 604 15.54 2.08 12.31
CA HIS A 604 14.20 2.25 12.84
C HIS A 604 13.41 0.95 12.71
N LYS A 605 12.30 0.84 13.44
CA LYS A 605 11.35 -0.25 13.25
C LYS A 605 10.74 -0.13 11.86
N ARG A 606 10.75 -1.24 11.13
CA ARG A 606 10.24 -1.32 9.76
C ARG A 606 8.89 -2.02 9.78
N TYR A 607 7.86 -1.35 9.27
CA TYR A 607 6.51 -1.89 9.21
C TYR A 607 6.10 -2.19 7.77
N VAL A 608 5.41 -3.32 7.59
CA VAL A 608 4.79 -3.72 6.34
C VAL A 608 3.29 -3.96 6.56
N ASP A 609 2.48 -3.65 5.56
CA ASP A 609 1.06 -3.99 5.57
C ASP A 609 0.89 -5.45 5.12
N SER A 610 0.97 -6.34 6.10
CA SER A 610 0.78 -7.77 5.92
C SER A 610 -0.25 -8.27 6.92
N TYR A 611 -1.47 -8.54 6.45
CA TYR A 611 -2.63 -8.87 7.30
C TYR A 611 -2.89 -7.83 8.39
N GLY A 612 -2.63 -6.55 8.10
CA GLY A 612 -2.48 -5.41 8.98
C GLY A 612 -1.01 -5.10 9.28
N TRP A 613 -0.75 -3.96 9.91
CA TRP A 613 0.61 -3.48 10.14
C TRP A 613 1.42 -4.43 11.01
N THR A 614 2.48 -4.97 10.41
CA THR A 614 3.38 -5.98 10.99
C THR A 614 4.79 -5.41 11.07
N ASN A 615 5.48 -5.59 12.21
CA ASN A 615 6.90 -5.28 12.30
C ASN A 615 7.70 -6.35 11.54
N TYR A 616 8.26 -5.97 10.40
CA TYR A 616 8.99 -6.85 9.48
C TYR A 616 10.16 -7.59 10.15
N ASP A 617 10.93 -6.89 10.99
CA ASP A 617 12.13 -7.45 11.63
C ASP A 617 11.82 -8.50 12.70
N ASN A 618 10.59 -8.47 13.25
CA ASN A 618 10.11 -9.43 14.25
C ASN A 618 9.10 -10.43 13.69
N ALA A 619 8.77 -10.34 12.41
CA ALA A 619 7.80 -11.21 11.76
C ALA A 619 8.33 -12.65 11.63
N THR A 620 7.41 -13.59 11.47
CA THR A 620 7.71 -14.94 11.01
C THR A 620 7.59 -14.99 9.49
N VAL A 621 8.58 -15.58 8.82
CA VAL A 621 8.54 -15.87 7.39
C VAL A 621 8.07 -17.31 7.21
N ARG A 622 6.90 -17.51 6.56
CA ARG A 622 6.23 -18.80 6.46
C ARG A 622 6.34 -19.41 5.07
N GLY A 623 6.72 -20.69 5.02
CA GLY A 623 6.67 -21.52 3.80
C GLY A 623 7.49 -21.02 2.64
N ASP A 624 7.32 -21.66 1.49
CA ASP A 624 8.04 -21.29 0.25
C ASP A 624 7.56 -19.97 -0.36
N CYS A 625 6.31 -19.57 -0.08
CA CYS A 625 5.83 -18.23 -0.42
C CYS A 625 6.48 -17.12 0.42
N ARG A 626 7.18 -17.48 1.51
CA ARG A 626 7.82 -16.54 2.44
C ARG A 626 6.88 -15.44 2.92
N GLU A 627 5.64 -15.84 3.31
CA GLU A 627 4.65 -14.89 3.82
C GLU A 627 5.13 -14.25 5.12
N ILE A 628 4.94 -12.96 5.24
CA ILE A 628 5.30 -12.17 6.43
C ILE A 628 4.14 -12.19 7.41
N ILE A 629 4.33 -12.79 8.58
CA ILE A 629 3.28 -12.98 9.58
C ILE A 629 3.72 -12.37 10.91
N ASP A 630 2.87 -11.53 11.50
CA ASP A 630 3.09 -10.98 12.84
C ASP A 630 3.08 -12.12 13.89
N LYS A 631 4.13 -12.20 14.69
CA LYS A 631 4.23 -13.17 15.81
C LYS A 631 3.11 -13.03 16.85
N GLY A 632 2.54 -11.82 17.00
CA GLY A 632 1.41 -11.54 17.87
C GLY A 632 0.05 -11.95 17.30
N LYS A 633 -0.01 -12.29 16.02
CA LYS A 633 -1.22 -12.72 15.31
C LYS A 633 -0.92 -13.98 14.49
N PRO A 634 -0.62 -15.11 15.13
CA PRO A 634 -0.35 -16.34 14.38
C PRO A 634 -1.59 -16.66 13.54
N LEU A 635 -1.42 -16.87 12.25
CA LEU A 635 -2.44 -17.51 11.42
C LEU A 635 -2.77 -18.83 12.12
N LYS A 636 -4.07 -19.14 12.30
CA LYS A 636 -4.49 -20.40 12.89
C LYS A 636 -3.78 -21.51 12.14
N GLN A 637 -3.03 -22.33 12.87
CA GLN A 637 -2.40 -23.51 12.29
C GLN A 637 -3.49 -24.32 11.60
N GLU A 638 -3.33 -24.59 10.33
CA GLU A 638 -4.03 -25.66 9.65
C GLU A 638 -3.72 -26.94 10.39
N LYS A 639 -4.79 -27.62 10.87
CA LYS A 639 -4.70 -29.01 11.34
C LYS A 639 -4.80 -29.92 10.14
#